data_2c6bb02a62dbb5d308bcb7d73f1cf231
#
_entry.id   2c6bb02a62dbb5d308bcb7d73f1cf231
#
_cell.length_a   1.000
_cell.length_b   1.000
_cell.length_c   1.000
_cell.angle_alpha   90.00
_cell.angle_beta   90.00
_cell.angle_gamma   90.00
#
_symmetry.space_group_name_H-M   'P 1'
#
loop_
_entity.id
_entity.type
_entity.pdbx_description
1 polymer ?
#
loop_
_entity_poly.entity_id
_entity_poly.type
_entity_poly.pdbx_seq_one_letter_code
_entity_poly.pdbx_strand_id
1 'polypeptide(L)'
;MAIENEGLQNQAYEADQIQVLEGLEAVRKRPGMYIGSTSSKGLHHLVWEIVDNSIDEALAGFCTDIKVTIEKDNWIRVEDNGRGIPVSIQEKMGKPAVEVIMTVLHAGGKFGGGGYKVSGGLHGVGASVVNALSVETIVQVHREGHIHEIKFERGRTAQELTVIGDSDHNGTTTRFKADPEIFKETTVYEYDILAHRIRELAYLNRGIKITIADEREGEERSTTYHYEGGIRSYVEHLNQSKEPIHDPIDVLGEKDGISVEIAMQYNAGFSSNIFSFANNINTYEGGTHESGFKTALTRVINDYARKNGLLKESDTNLTGEDVREGLTAIVSVKHPDPQFEGQTKTKLGNSEVSQITNSLFSDGFERFMLENPTVARKVVEKGLMAARARVAAKKAREFTRRKSALEVSSLPGKLADCSSTNPAECEIYIVEGDSAGGSAKSGRDRHFQAILPLRGKILNVEKARLDKILSNAEIRAMITAFGTGIGEEFTLEKARYHKIVIMTDADVDGAHIRTLLLTFFFRFLRPLVEAGYIYIAQPPLYQVKQGKHVEYCYDEETLKEILERLPKMPKPNVQRYKGLGEMNAEQLWETTMDPEHRTLLQVELDDAIKANQAFERLMGDEVEPRRQFIEENAVYANLDI
;
A
#
# COMPACT_ATOMS: atom_id res chain seq x y z
N MET A 1 13.36 -44.37 -33.87
CA MET A 1 13.90 -44.57 -32.50
C MET A 1 12.85 -44.09 -31.55
N ALA A 2 12.22 -44.99 -30.82
CA ALA A 2 11.17 -44.68 -29.85
C ALA A 2 11.85 -44.13 -28.59
N ILE A 3 11.44 -42.95 -28.16
CA ILE A 3 11.81 -42.41 -26.84
C ILE A 3 10.82 -43.01 -25.88
N GLU A 4 11.33 -43.85 -24.98
CA GLU A 4 10.58 -44.43 -23.89
C GLU A 4 10.07 -43.33 -22.96
N ASN A 5 8.74 -43.25 -22.88
CA ASN A 5 8.03 -42.49 -21.86
C ASN A 5 8.17 -43.27 -20.52
N GLU A 6 9.16 -42.96 -19.71
CA GLU A 6 9.21 -43.42 -18.33
C GLU A 6 8.10 -42.73 -17.51
N GLY A 7 7.20 -43.60 -17.11
CA GLY A 7 6.16 -43.53 -16.11
C GLY A 7 6.03 -42.30 -15.21
N LEU A 8 5.15 -41.36 -15.57
CA LEU A 8 4.31 -40.72 -14.59
C LEU A 8 3.40 -41.80 -13.99
N GLN A 9 3.81 -42.39 -12.84
CA GLN A 9 2.94 -43.20 -12.02
C GLN A 9 1.71 -42.35 -11.71
N ASN A 10 0.59 -42.74 -12.29
CA ASN A 10 -0.75 -42.33 -11.90
C ASN A 10 -0.93 -42.76 -10.43
N GLN A 11 -0.48 -41.96 -9.47
CA GLN A 11 -0.95 -42.08 -8.10
C GLN A 11 -2.43 -41.72 -8.13
N ALA A 12 -3.26 -42.73 -8.04
CA ALA A 12 -4.70 -42.52 -7.92
C ALA A 12 -4.95 -41.59 -6.74
N TYR A 13 -5.67 -40.48 -6.99
CA TYR A 13 -6.08 -39.55 -5.95
C TYR A 13 -7.17 -40.22 -5.11
N GLU A 14 -6.75 -40.86 -4.02
CA GLU A 14 -7.59 -41.63 -3.12
C GLU A 14 -8.06 -40.79 -1.92
N ALA A 15 -9.16 -41.18 -1.31
CA ALA A 15 -9.74 -40.48 -0.15
C ALA A 15 -8.75 -40.31 1.02
N ASP A 16 -7.82 -41.25 1.18
CA ASP A 16 -6.78 -41.22 2.22
C ASP A 16 -5.75 -40.07 2.03
N GLN A 17 -5.70 -39.47 0.84
CA GLN A 17 -4.84 -38.31 0.55
C GLN A 17 -5.52 -36.98 0.93
N ILE A 18 -6.80 -36.99 1.25
CA ILE A 18 -7.55 -35.82 1.72
C ILE A 18 -7.25 -35.62 3.20
N GLN A 19 -6.39 -34.65 3.52
CA GLN A 19 -6.13 -34.26 4.91
C GLN A 19 -7.21 -33.25 5.38
N VAL A 20 -7.96 -33.61 6.39
CA VAL A 20 -8.84 -32.67 7.11
C VAL A 20 -8.02 -32.02 8.21
N LEU A 21 -7.88 -30.71 8.15
CA LEU A 21 -7.22 -29.92 9.18
C LEU A 21 -8.30 -29.31 10.09
N GLU A 22 -8.23 -29.60 11.37
CA GLU A 22 -9.17 -29.08 12.35
C GLU A 22 -8.55 -27.97 13.21
N GLY A 23 -9.37 -26.99 13.58
CA GLY A 23 -9.02 -25.93 14.52
C GLY A 23 -7.78 -25.12 14.12
N LEU A 24 -6.92 -24.78 15.09
CA LEU A 24 -5.77 -23.92 14.91
C LEU A 24 -4.59 -24.58 14.17
N GLU A 25 -4.61 -25.88 13.97
CA GLU A 25 -3.58 -26.56 13.14
C GLU A 25 -3.69 -26.13 11.66
N ALA A 26 -4.89 -25.85 11.18
CA ALA A 26 -5.10 -25.31 9.83
C ALA A 26 -4.41 -23.94 9.66
N VAL A 27 -4.48 -23.09 10.69
CA VAL A 27 -3.84 -21.77 10.71
C VAL A 27 -2.31 -21.91 10.62
N ARG A 28 -1.72 -22.79 11.43
CA ARG A 28 -0.26 -23.03 11.44
C ARG A 28 0.26 -23.64 10.14
N LYS A 29 -0.52 -24.51 9.49
CA LYS A 29 -0.14 -25.13 8.20
C LYS A 29 -0.28 -24.19 7.01
N ARG A 30 -1.22 -23.26 7.05
CA ARG A 30 -1.53 -22.32 5.95
C ARG A 30 -1.73 -20.90 6.48
N PRO A 31 -0.71 -20.30 7.13
CA PRO A 31 -0.84 -18.98 7.75
C PRO A 31 -1.21 -17.89 6.74
N GLY A 32 -0.70 -17.97 5.51
CA GLY A 32 -1.00 -17.01 4.45
C GLY A 32 -2.48 -16.85 4.12
N MET A 33 -3.33 -17.87 4.39
CA MET A 33 -4.79 -17.76 4.22
C MET A 33 -5.43 -16.80 5.24
N TYR A 34 -4.80 -16.57 6.39
CA TYR A 34 -5.34 -15.77 7.49
C TYR A 34 -4.68 -14.41 7.63
N ILE A 35 -3.36 -14.32 7.40
CA ILE A 35 -2.56 -13.10 7.57
C ILE A 35 -1.92 -12.59 6.26
N GLY A 36 -2.28 -13.19 5.11
CA GLY A 36 -1.81 -12.80 3.78
C GLY A 36 -0.41 -13.30 3.44
N SER A 37 0.57 -13.17 4.34
CA SER A 37 1.95 -13.66 4.14
C SER A 37 2.61 -14.00 5.48
N THR A 38 3.80 -14.62 5.43
CA THR A 38 4.66 -14.85 6.60
C THR A 38 5.91 -13.97 6.60
N SER A 39 5.94 -12.95 5.74
CA SER A 39 6.96 -11.90 5.70
C SER A 39 6.77 -10.86 6.82
N SER A 40 7.56 -9.79 6.83
CA SER A 40 7.41 -8.65 7.73
C SER A 40 5.95 -8.13 7.76
N LYS A 41 5.26 -8.07 6.63
CA LYS A 41 3.85 -7.63 6.54
C LYS A 41 2.91 -8.51 7.37
N GLY A 42 2.99 -9.83 7.24
CA GLY A 42 2.18 -10.77 8.03
C GLY A 42 2.55 -10.77 9.51
N LEU A 43 3.83 -10.50 9.85
CA LEU A 43 4.27 -10.34 11.23
C LEU A 43 3.57 -9.14 11.90
N HIS A 44 3.58 -7.98 11.25
CA HIS A 44 2.91 -6.77 11.76
C HIS A 44 1.38 -6.93 11.78
N HIS A 45 0.81 -7.77 10.89
CA HIS A 45 -0.63 -8.06 10.88
C HIS A 45 -1.12 -8.69 12.20
N LEU A 46 -0.29 -9.48 12.88
CA LEU A 46 -0.64 -10.01 14.21
C LEU A 46 -0.97 -8.90 15.22
N VAL A 47 -0.23 -7.79 15.16
CA VAL A 47 -0.48 -6.64 16.05
C VAL A 47 -1.81 -5.99 15.70
N TRP A 48 -2.11 -5.84 14.41
CA TRP A 48 -3.37 -5.25 13.94
C TRP A 48 -4.59 -6.04 14.40
N GLU A 49 -4.55 -7.35 14.37
CA GLU A 49 -5.69 -8.19 14.80
C GLU A 49 -6.02 -8.00 16.29
N ILE A 50 -5.02 -7.76 17.14
CA ILE A 50 -5.26 -7.47 18.57
C ILE A 50 -5.69 -6.03 18.77
N VAL A 51 -5.04 -5.06 18.12
CA VAL A 51 -5.40 -3.63 18.23
C VAL A 51 -6.81 -3.39 17.71
N ASP A 52 -7.22 -4.03 16.62
CA ASP A 52 -8.57 -3.91 16.06
C ASP A 52 -9.65 -4.39 17.05
N ASN A 53 -9.34 -5.37 17.92
CA ASN A 53 -10.27 -5.75 18.99
C ASN A 53 -10.47 -4.65 20.03
N SER A 54 -9.40 -3.95 20.41
CA SER A 54 -9.46 -2.79 21.30
C SER A 54 -10.17 -1.59 20.64
N ILE A 55 -9.97 -1.39 19.35
CA ILE A 55 -10.71 -0.40 18.54
C ILE A 55 -12.21 -0.75 18.47
N ASP A 56 -12.57 -2.02 18.35
CA ASP A 56 -13.98 -2.43 18.37
C ASP A 56 -14.65 -2.14 19.74
N GLU A 57 -13.93 -2.28 20.85
CA GLU A 57 -14.39 -1.80 22.17
C GLU A 57 -14.60 -0.27 22.20
N ALA A 58 -13.72 0.46 21.51
CA ALA A 58 -13.84 1.90 21.40
C ALA A 58 -15.02 2.33 20.51
N LEU A 59 -15.25 1.64 19.39
CA LEU A 59 -16.43 1.85 18.53
C LEU A 59 -17.73 1.55 19.27
N ALA A 60 -17.71 0.59 20.21
CA ALA A 60 -18.82 0.28 21.07
C ALA A 60 -19.00 1.32 22.22
N GLY A 61 -18.08 2.28 22.37
CA GLY A 61 -18.14 3.35 23.37
C GLY A 61 -17.58 2.98 24.74
N PHE A 62 -16.84 1.88 24.86
CA PHE A 62 -16.34 1.37 26.15
C PHE A 62 -14.83 1.53 26.35
N CYS A 63 -14.07 1.84 25.31
CA CYS A 63 -12.62 2.04 25.39
C CYS A 63 -12.25 3.46 24.95
N THR A 64 -11.33 4.09 25.68
CA THR A 64 -10.83 5.45 25.43
C THR A 64 -9.30 5.53 25.39
N ASP A 65 -8.61 4.52 25.89
CA ASP A 65 -7.15 4.47 25.96
C ASP A 65 -6.65 3.09 25.52
N ILE A 66 -5.73 3.08 24.57
CA ILE A 66 -5.10 1.86 24.06
C ILE A 66 -3.59 2.08 24.10
N LYS A 67 -2.85 1.09 24.61
CA LYS A 67 -1.40 1.12 24.61
C LYS A 67 -0.83 -0.10 23.92
N VAL A 68 0.06 0.13 22.97
CA VAL A 68 0.81 -0.90 22.22
C VAL A 68 2.28 -0.77 22.60
N THR A 69 2.90 -1.84 23.06
CA THR A 69 4.30 -1.83 23.47
C THR A 69 5.06 -2.93 22.76
N ILE A 70 6.17 -2.55 22.12
CA ILE A 70 7.20 -3.50 21.67
C ILE A 70 8.13 -3.68 22.86
N GLU A 71 8.04 -4.84 23.50
CA GLU A 71 8.85 -5.16 24.66
C GLU A 71 10.19 -5.78 24.25
N LYS A 72 11.07 -6.02 25.22
CA LYS A 72 12.32 -6.76 25.03
C LYS A 72 12.05 -8.12 24.35
N ASP A 73 13.02 -8.59 23.59
CA ASP A 73 12.93 -9.85 22.83
C ASP A 73 11.77 -9.94 21.84
N ASN A 74 11.30 -8.77 21.32
CA ASN A 74 10.20 -8.65 20.37
C ASN A 74 8.89 -9.31 20.84
N TRP A 75 8.56 -9.19 22.11
CA TRP A 75 7.20 -9.38 22.59
C TRP A 75 6.35 -8.17 22.21
N ILE A 76 5.09 -8.40 21.93
CA ILE A 76 4.09 -7.35 21.78
C ILE A 76 3.12 -7.41 22.95
N ARG A 77 2.82 -6.24 23.52
CA ARG A 77 1.79 -6.07 24.54
C ARG A 77 0.81 -5.02 24.06
N VAL A 78 -0.48 -5.38 24.05
CA VAL A 78 -1.60 -4.49 23.74
C VAL A 78 -2.50 -4.43 24.96
N GLU A 79 -2.74 -3.23 25.45
CA GLU A 79 -3.54 -2.94 26.64
C GLU A 79 -4.68 -2.00 26.26
N ASP A 80 -5.89 -2.28 26.71
CA ASP A 80 -7.05 -1.40 26.56
C ASP A 80 -7.80 -1.24 27.90
N ASN A 81 -8.54 -0.15 28.01
CA ASN A 81 -9.42 0.13 29.16
C ASN A 81 -10.90 -0.17 28.82
N GLY A 82 -11.16 -1.13 27.94
CA GLY A 82 -12.50 -1.57 27.57
C GLY A 82 -13.21 -2.37 28.67
N ARG A 83 -14.28 -3.09 28.31
CA ARG A 83 -15.07 -3.89 29.26
C ARG A 83 -14.33 -5.12 29.82
N GLY A 84 -13.23 -5.53 29.17
CA GLY A 84 -12.58 -6.80 29.41
C GLY A 84 -13.35 -7.98 28.76
N ILE A 85 -12.60 -8.93 28.18
CA ILE A 85 -13.17 -10.15 27.60
C ILE A 85 -13.97 -10.90 28.67
N PRO A 86 -15.19 -11.47 28.38
CA PRO A 86 -15.93 -12.25 29.36
C PRO A 86 -15.11 -13.43 29.90
N VAL A 87 -15.12 -13.62 31.22
CA VAL A 87 -14.39 -14.69 31.92
C VAL A 87 -15.30 -15.83 32.35
N SER A 88 -16.63 -15.65 32.25
CA SER A 88 -17.64 -16.67 32.55
C SER A 88 -17.58 -17.84 31.58
N ILE A 89 -18.11 -18.99 32.01
CA ILE A 89 -18.17 -20.20 31.19
C ILE A 89 -19.15 -20.00 30.04
N GLN A 90 -18.69 -20.27 28.82
CA GLN A 90 -19.54 -20.33 27.63
C GLN A 90 -20.24 -21.70 27.61
N GLU A 91 -21.56 -21.70 27.76
CA GLU A 91 -22.36 -22.89 28.01
C GLU A 91 -22.17 -24.03 26.97
N LYS A 92 -22.09 -23.67 25.68
CA LYS A 92 -21.96 -24.64 24.59
C LYS A 92 -20.62 -25.37 24.59
N MET A 93 -19.54 -24.69 24.99
CA MET A 93 -18.19 -25.23 24.96
C MET A 93 -17.71 -25.73 26.34
N GLY A 94 -18.39 -25.35 27.44
CA GLY A 94 -17.99 -25.69 28.80
C GLY A 94 -16.66 -25.11 29.25
N LYS A 95 -16.18 -24.02 28.58
CA LYS A 95 -14.91 -23.36 28.81
C LYS A 95 -15.10 -21.87 29.05
N PRO A 96 -14.16 -21.17 29.74
CA PRO A 96 -14.19 -19.72 29.84
C PRO A 96 -14.27 -19.04 28.47
N ALA A 97 -15.09 -17.99 28.34
CA ALA A 97 -15.28 -17.32 27.05
C ALA A 97 -13.96 -16.80 26.46
N VAL A 98 -13.03 -16.31 27.28
CA VAL A 98 -11.69 -15.88 26.84
C VAL A 98 -10.92 -17.06 26.22
N GLU A 99 -10.97 -18.27 26.78
CA GLU A 99 -10.34 -19.45 26.20
C GLU A 99 -10.95 -19.82 24.86
N VAL A 100 -12.29 -19.76 24.75
CA VAL A 100 -13.00 -20.05 23.51
C VAL A 100 -12.59 -19.07 22.41
N ILE A 101 -12.52 -17.76 22.70
CA ILE A 101 -12.12 -16.73 21.73
C ILE A 101 -10.67 -16.96 21.24
N MET A 102 -9.80 -17.42 22.12
CA MET A 102 -8.38 -17.62 21.81
C MET A 102 -8.07 -18.97 21.14
N THR A 103 -8.96 -19.97 21.25
CA THR A 103 -8.66 -21.34 20.76
C THR A 103 -9.61 -21.85 19.69
N VAL A 104 -10.75 -21.20 19.46
CA VAL A 104 -11.76 -21.64 18.51
C VAL A 104 -11.90 -20.63 17.37
N LEU A 105 -11.75 -21.09 16.12
CA LEU A 105 -12.02 -20.27 14.94
C LEU A 105 -13.52 -19.96 14.85
N HIS A 106 -13.85 -18.77 14.36
CA HIS A 106 -15.22 -18.29 14.20
C HIS A 106 -15.99 -18.23 15.53
N ALA A 107 -15.30 -17.91 16.62
CA ALA A 107 -15.90 -17.67 17.92
C ALA A 107 -15.74 -16.20 18.33
N GLY A 108 -16.81 -15.57 18.80
CA GLY A 108 -16.76 -14.19 19.27
C GLY A 108 -18.15 -13.56 19.46
N GLY A 109 -18.19 -12.45 20.23
CA GLY A 109 -19.42 -11.69 20.51
C GLY A 109 -19.91 -10.81 19.32
N LYS A 110 -19.26 -10.89 18.16
CA LYS A 110 -19.53 -10.03 16.99
C LYS A 110 -20.53 -10.67 16.00
N PHE A 111 -20.90 -11.94 16.16
CA PHE A 111 -21.81 -12.68 15.27
C PHE A 111 -23.31 -12.56 15.56
N GLY A 112 -23.72 -11.92 16.64
CA GLY A 112 -25.11 -12.00 17.09
C GLY A 112 -25.79 -10.68 17.43
N GLY A 113 -25.20 -9.53 17.08
CA GLY A 113 -25.84 -8.20 17.26
C GLY A 113 -26.01 -7.72 18.71
N GLY A 114 -25.62 -8.50 19.70
CA GLY A 114 -25.85 -8.17 21.12
C GLY A 114 -24.76 -7.30 21.79
N GLY A 115 -23.54 -7.29 21.28
CA GLY A 115 -22.41 -6.63 21.93
C GLY A 115 -21.78 -5.49 21.14
N TYR A 116 -21.83 -5.55 19.82
CA TYR A 116 -21.20 -4.59 18.90
C TYR A 116 -22.16 -4.28 17.74
N LYS A 117 -22.52 -3.00 17.58
CA LYS A 117 -23.31 -2.54 16.42
C LYS A 117 -22.44 -2.45 15.15
N VAL A 118 -21.19 -2.11 15.31
CA VAL A 118 -20.20 -1.97 14.25
C VAL A 118 -18.91 -2.60 14.74
N SER A 119 -18.23 -3.38 13.92
CA SER A 119 -16.90 -3.93 14.23
C SER A 119 -16.07 -4.08 12.97
N GLY A 120 -14.74 -3.96 13.09
CA GLY A 120 -13.76 -4.28 12.05
C GLY A 120 -13.46 -5.78 11.99
N GLY A 121 -13.55 -6.46 13.12
CA GLY A 121 -13.33 -7.90 13.26
C GLY A 121 -14.55 -8.73 12.85
N LEU A 122 -14.68 -9.02 11.55
CA LEU A 122 -15.88 -9.67 10.98
C LEU A 122 -15.91 -11.19 11.11
N HIS A 123 -14.74 -11.83 11.12
CA HIS A 123 -14.65 -13.29 10.97
C HIS A 123 -14.49 -14.04 12.30
N GLY A 124 -14.28 -13.34 13.42
CA GLY A 124 -14.07 -13.96 14.73
C GLY A 124 -12.86 -14.91 14.78
N VAL A 125 -11.80 -14.58 14.04
CA VAL A 125 -10.59 -15.42 13.94
C VAL A 125 -9.33 -14.72 14.40
N GLY A 126 -9.28 -13.38 14.45
CA GLY A 126 -8.06 -12.61 14.67
C GLY A 126 -7.27 -13.04 15.91
N ALA A 127 -7.92 -13.04 17.08
CA ALA A 127 -7.26 -13.42 18.34
C ALA A 127 -6.77 -14.87 18.33
N SER A 128 -7.56 -15.81 17.81
CA SER A 128 -7.17 -17.23 17.72
C SER A 128 -6.05 -17.47 16.69
N VAL A 129 -6.01 -16.68 15.61
CA VAL A 129 -4.92 -16.70 14.62
C VAL A 129 -3.61 -16.20 15.25
N VAL A 130 -3.65 -15.07 15.98
CA VAL A 130 -2.46 -14.57 16.70
C VAL A 130 -1.94 -15.62 17.69
N ASN A 131 -2.84 -16.23 18.47
CA ASN A 131 -2.49 -17.29 19.40
C ASN A 131 -1.85 -18.49 18.68
N ALA A 132 -2.43 -18.95 17.57
CA ALA A 132 -1.91 -20.07 16.80
C ALA A 132 -0.51 -19.81 16.21
N LEU A 133 -0.21 -18.55 15.84
CA LEU A 133 1.03 -18.15 15.18
C LEU A 133 2.08 -17.58 16.16
N SER A 134 1.82 -17.67 17.46
CA SER A 134 2.71 -17.23 18.53
C SER A 134 3.31 -18.44 19.28
N VAL A 135 4.56 -18.31 19.73
CA VAL A 135 5.18 -19.29 20.63
C VAL A 135 4.41 -19.31 21.95
N GLU A 136 4.13 -18.11 22.47
CA GLU A 136 3.41 -17.92 23.72
C GLU A 136 2.47 -16.73 23.60
N THR A 137 1.27 -16.86 24.19
CA THR A 137 0.29 -15.79 24.31
C THR A 137 -0.23 -15.76 25.74
N ILE A 138 -0.23 -14.58 26.36
CA ILE A 138 -0.72 -14.35 27.71
C ILE A 138 -1.85 -13.34 27.60
N VAL A 139 -3.02 -13.68 28.14
CA VAL A 139 -4.17 -12.77 28.19
C VAL A 139 -4.52 -12.52 29.66
N GLN A 140 -4.48 -11.24 30.04
CA GLN A 140 -4.96 -10.77 31.33
C GLN A 140 -6.23 -9.97 31.11
N VAL A 141 -7.27 -10.33 31.87
CA VAL A 141 -8.57 -9.65 31.80
C VAL A 141 -8.84 -9.02 33.16
N HIS A 142 -8.96 -7.69 33.17
CA HIS A 142 -9.35 -6.88 34.30
C HIS A 142 -10.88 -6.77 34.31
N ARG A 143 -11.54 -7.54 35.18
CA ARG A 143 -13.01 -7.59 35.19
C ARG A 143 -13.53 -8.07 36.55
N GLU A 144 -14.69 -7.56 36.95
CA GLU A 144 -15.38 -7.98 38.18
C GLU A 144 -14.52 -7.81 39.43
N GLY A 145 -13.62 -6.79 39.45
CA GLY A 145 -12.74 -6.50 40.56
C GLY A 145 -11.47 -7.35 40.63
N HIS A 146 -11.25 -8.23 39.66
CA HIS A 146 -10.11 -9.14 39.64
C HIS A 146 -9.32 -9.08 38.35
N ILE A 147 -8.06 -9.54 38.41
CA ILE A 147 -7.19 -9.79 37.27
C ILE A 147 -7.20 -11.30 37.03
N HIS A 148 -7.77 -11.69 35.88
CA HIS A 148 -7.79 -13.07 35.43
C HIS A 148 -6.69 -13.28 34.38
N GLU A 149 -5.87 -14.32 34.51
CA GLU A 149 -4.80 -14.65 33.57
C GLU A 149 -4.99 -16.04 32.99
N ILE A 150 -4.78 -16.15 31.68
CA ILE A 150 -4.73 -17.42 30.94
C ILE A 150 -3.52 -17.39 30.00
N LYS A 151 -2.84 -18.55 29.83
CA LYS A 151 -1.66 -18.66 28.95
C LYS A 151 -1.83 -19.74 27.92
N PHE A 152 -1.25 -19.49 26.77
CA PHE A 152 -1.30 -20.38 25.63
C PHE A 152 0.10 -20.57 25.04
N GLU A 153 0.35 -21.74 24.50
CA GLU A 153 1.54 -22.08 23.72
C GLU A 153 1.11 -22.61 22.36
N ARG A 154 1.51 -21.93 21.28
CA ARG A 154 1.21 -22.31 19.90
C ARG A 154 -0.26 -22.67 19.67
N GLY A 155 -1.17 -21.87 20.21
CA GLY A 155 -2.62 -22.05 20.08
C GLY A 155 -3.25 -23.01 21.08
N ARG A 156 -2.49 -23.65 21.96
CA ARG A 156 -3.00 -24.58 22.99
C ARG A 156 -2.97 -23.94 24.37
N THR A 157 -3.98 -24.20 25.16
CA THR A 157 -4.01 -23.73 26.56
C THR A 157 -2.88 -24.39 27.35
N ALA A 158 -1.94 -23.60 27.83
CA ALA A 158 -0.81 -24.02 28.66
C ALA A 158 -1.09 -23.83 30.15
N GLN A 159 -1.83 -22.78 30.52
CA GLN A 159 -2.31 -22.51 31.87
C GLN A 159 -3.78 -22.12 31.79
N GLU A 160 -4.61 -22.79 32.57
CA GLU A 160 -6.03 -22.47 32.69
C GLU A 160 -6.27 -21.08 33.28
N LEU A 161 -7.46 -20.52 33.09
CA LEU A 161 -7.82 -19.22 33.63
C LEU A 161 -7.76 -19.22 35.16
N THR A 162 -6.94 -18.33 35.71
CA THR A 162 -6.74 -18.18 37.15
C THR A 162 -6.83 -16.71 37.54
N VAL A 163 -7.31 -16.44 38.77
CA VAL A 163 -7.24 -15.10 39.35
C VAL A 163 -5.84 -14.89 39.94
N ILE A 164 -5.17 -13.82 39.50
CA ILE A 164 -3.78 -13.51 39.92
C ILE A 164 -3.69 -12.27 40.80
N GLY A 165 -4.77 -11.50 40.94
CA GLY A 165 -4.81 -10.29 41.76
C GLY A 165 -6.15 -9.57 41.68
N ASP A 166 -6.22 -8.43 42.39
CA ASP A 166 -7.38 -7.54 42.35
C ASP A 166 -7.16 -6.43 41.33
N SER A 167 -8.24 -5.91 40.75
CA SER A 167 -8.24 -4.81 39.78
C SER A 167 -9.24 -3.73 40.16
N ASP A 168 -8.85 -2.48 40.00
CA ASP A 168 -9.70 -1.29 40.24
C ASP A 168 -10.32 -0.76 38.94
N HIS A 169 -10.01 -1.37 37.78
CA HIS A 169 -10.49 -1.00 36.44
C HIS A 169 -10.84 -2.23 35.62
N ASN A 170 -11.54 -1.99 34.52
CA ASN A 170 -11.78 -3.00 33.51
C ASN A 170 -10.84 -2.81 32.31
N GLY A 171 -10.56 -3.89 31.58
CA GLY A 171 -9.74 -3.85 30.38
C GLY A 171 -9.21 -5.22 29.97
N THR A 172 -8.50 -5.26 28.87
CA THR A 172 -7.81 -6.45 28.41
C THR A 172 -6.34 -6.12 28.11
N THR A 173 -5.44 -6.98 28.59
CA THR A 173 -4.03 -6.97 28.20
C THR A 173 -3.73 -8.27 27.46
N THR A 174 -3.34 -8.16 26.20
CA THR A 174 -2.89 -9.31 25.39
C THR A 174 -1.40 -9.14 25.11
N ARG A 175 -0.62 -10.13 25.51
CA ARG A 175 0.82 -10.17 25.29
C ARG A 175 1.19 -11.42 24.51
N PHE A 176 1.96 -11.29 23.41
CA PHE A 176 2.30 -12.41 22.55
C PHE A 176 3.69 -12.28 21.94
N LYS A 177 4.28 -13.43 21.59
CA LYS A 177 5.56 -13.53 20.90
C LYS A 177 5.40 -14.36 19.63
N ALA A 178 5.70 -13.78 18.48
CA ALA A 178 5.58 -14.46 17.18
C ALA A 178 6.47 -15.71 17.12
N ASP A 179 5.97 -16.77 16.44
CA ASP A 179 6.68 -18.04 16.33
C ASP A 179 7.70 -18.02 15.18
N PRO A 180 9.03 -18.14 15.45
CA PRO A 180 10.06 -18.16 14.42
C PRO A 180 9.98 -19.39 13.49
N GLU A 181 9.25 -20.43 13.86
CA GLU A 181 8.99 -21.56 12.95
C GLU A 181 8.05 -21.16 11.79
N ILE A 182 7.20 -20.15 12.01
CA ILE A 182 6.28 -19.60 11.02
C ILE A 182 6.92 -18.41 10.30
N PHE A 183 7.43 -17.43 11.06
CA PHE A 183 8.05 -16.21 10.54
C PHE A 183 9.56 -16.39 10.38
N LYS A 184 9.96 -17.04 9.28
CA LYS A 184 11.36 -17.43 9.05
C LYS A 184 12.25 -16.30 8.59
N GLU A 185 11.67 -15.26 7.97
CA GLU A 185 12.42 -14.10 7.47
C GLU A 185 12.79 -13.15 8.60
N THR A 186 11.82 -12.82 9.45
CA THR A 186 12.01 -11.93 10.59
C THR A 186 10.94 -12.12 11.64
N THR A 187 11.31 -11.93 12.92
CA THR A 187 10.41 -11.78 14.06
C THR A 187 10.58 -10.41 14.73
N VAL A 188 11.31 -9.50 14.06
CA VAL A 188 11.59 -8.15 14.57
C VAL A 188 10.50 -7.20 14.10
N TYR A 189 9.82 -6.54 15.04
CA TYR A 189 8.82 -5.53 14.73
C TYR A 189 9.46 -4.18 14.45
N GLU A 190 8.93 -3.49 13.44
CA GLU A 190 9.36 -2.15 13.06
C GLU A 190 8.41 -1.11 13.68
N TYR A 191 8.95 -0.30 14.59
CA TYR A 191 8.18 0.72 15.30
C TYR A 191 7.44 1.66 14.33
N ASP A 192 8.10 2.12 13.27
CA ASP A 192 7.54 3.11 12.36
C ASP A 192 6.36 2.57 11.55
N ILE A 193 6.37 1.27 11.22
CA ILE A 193 5.23 0.58 10.59
C ILE A 193 4.05 0.57 11.56
N LEU A 194 4.27 0.18 12.81
CA LEU A 194 3.24 0.15 13.84
C LEU A 194 2.72 1.56 14.16
N ALA A 195 3.62 2.53 14.36
CA ALA A 195 3.29 3.91 14.69
C ALA A 195 2.43 4.57 13.60
N HIS A 196 2.72 4.30 12.32
CA HIS A 196 1.94 4.83 11.21
C HIS A 196 0.47 4.37 11.27
N ARG A 197 0.25 3.07 11.39
CA ARG A 197 -1.11 2.50 11.47
C ARG A 197 -1.85 2.93 12.73
N ILE A 198 -1.18 3.00 13.86
CA ILE A 198 -1.76 3.46 15.13
C ILE A 198 -2.19 4.93 15.02
N ARG A 199 -1.39 5.79 14.39
CA ARG A 199 -1.76 7.18 14.12
C ARG A 199 -2.98 7.28 13.22
N GLU A 200 -3.07 6.47 12.17
CA GLU A 200 -4.23 6.39 11.29
C GLU A 200 -5.50 6.00 12.07
N LEU A 201 -5.42 4.96 12.91
CA LEU A 201 -6.53 4.53 13.76
C LEU A 201 -6.97 5.61 14.75
N ALA A 202 -6.03 6.40 15.29
CA ALA A 202 -6.35 7.52 16.16
C ALA A 202 -7.10 8.66 15.43
N TYR A 203 -6.78 8.91 14.15
CA TYR A 203 -7.55 9.86 13.34
C TYR A 203 -8.95 9.32 12.98
N LEU A 204 -9.08 8.04 12.65
CA LEU A 204 -10.35 7.41 12.26
C LEU A 204 -11.33 7.26 13.44
N ASN A 205 -10.82 7.31 14.67
CA ASN A 205 -11.61 7.14 15.88
C ASN A 205 -11.46 8.36 16.79
N ARG A 206 -12.27 9.36 16.51
CA ARG A 206 -12.26 10.65 17.20
C ARG A 206 -12.27 10.49 18.72
N GLY A 207 -11.32 11.16 19.41
CA GLY A 207 -11.26 11.21 20.85
C GLY A 207 -10.61 10.00 21.53
N ILE A 208 -10.20 8.97 20.77
CA ILE A 208 -9.42 7.87 21.35
C ILE A 208 -7.96 8.29 21.51
N LYS A 209 -7.37 7.88 22.61
CA LYS A 209 -5.95 8.03 22.87
C LYS A 209 -5.25 6.70 22.64
N ILE A 210 -4.29 6.67 21.71
CA ILE A 210 -3.50 5.47 21.41
C ILE A 210 -2.02 5.80 21.60
N THR A 211 -1.35 5.03 22.47
CA THR A 211 0.09 5.16 22.73
C THR A 211 0.83 3.97 22.13
N ILE A 212 1.90 4.23 21.40
CA ILE A 212 2.88 3.20 21.02
C ILE A 212 4.19 3.46 21.74
N ALA A 213 4.79 2.42 22.30
CA ALA A 213 6.07 2.45 22.97
C ALA A 213 6.99 1.35 22.46
N ASP A 214 8.28 1.63 22.36
CA ASP A 214 9.34 0.66 22.14
C ASP A 214 10.21 0.64 23.39
N GLU A 215 10.31 -0.53 24.03
CA GLU A 215 11.08 -0.74 25.25
C GLU A 215 12.35 -1.58 25.00
N ARG A 216 12.71 -1.78 23.73
CA ARG A 216 13.94 -2.48 23.35
C ARG A 216 15.16 -1.62 23.67
N GLU A 217 16.20 -2.27 24.16
CA GLU A 217 17.44 -1.59 24.55
C GLU A 217 18.09 -0.85 23.35
N GLY A 218 18.32 0.45 23.51
CA GLY A 218 18.89 1.32 22.48
C GLY A 218 17.87 1.86 21.47
N GLU A 219 16.60 1.48 21.57
CA GLU A 219 15.51 1.97 20.72
C GLU A 219 14.36 2.60 21.51
N GLU A 220 14.56 2.90 22.80
CA GLU A 220 13.51 3.36 23.71
C GLU A 220 12.88 4.66 23.21
N ARG A 221 11.60 4.56 22.86
CA ARG A 221 10.79 5.69 22.38
C ARG A 221 9.31 5.45 22.64
N SER A 222 8.55 6.53 22.80
CA SER A 222 7.11 6.46 22.99
C SER A 222 6.42 7.64 22.33
N THR A 223 5.31 7.39 21.67
CA THR A 223 4.49 8.41 21.04
C THR A 223 3.01 8.16 21.34
N THR A 224 2.30 9.22 21.71
CA THR A 224 0.86 9.19 21.95
C THR A 224 0.13 9.98 20.88
N TYR A 225 -0.87 9.36 20.28
CA TYR A 225 -1.75 9.95 19.29
C TYR A 225 -3.15 10.14 19.88
N HIS A 226 -3.67 11.36 19.77
CA HIS A 226 -5.00 11.73 20.24
C HIS A 226 -5.51 12.90 19.41
N TYR A 227 -6.60 12.70 18.66
CA TYR A 227 -7.10 13.68 17.70
C TYR A 227 -8.60 13.94 17.90
N GLU A 228 -8.93 15.07 18.54
CA GLU A 228 -10.31 15.52 18.74
C GLU A 228 -11.03 15.87 17.44
N GLY A 229 -10.29 16.29 16.40
CA GLY A 229 -10.83 16.61 15.09
C GLY A 229 -11.11 15.41 14.20
N GLY A 230 -10.67 14.20 14.59
CA GLY A 230 -10.90 12.98 13.83
C GLY A 230 -10.35 13.04 12.40
N ILE A 231 -11.12 12.61 11.41
CA ILE A 231 -10.70 12.60 9.99
C ILE A 231 -10.52 13.99 9.40
N ARG A 232 -11.12 15.04 9.98
CA ARG A 232 -10.84 16.42 9.62
C ARG A 232 -9.36 16.76 9.86
N SER A 233 -8.86 16.47 11.07
CA SER A 233 -7.44 16.64 11.39
C SER A 233 -6.53 15.74 10.57
N TYR A 234 -7.03 14.60 10.12
CA TYR A 234 -6.28 13.74 9.22
C TYR A 234 -6.08 14.37 7.84
N VAL A 235 -7.11 14.99 7.28
CA VAL A 235 -7.01 15.74 6.01
C VAL A 235 -6.05 16.93 6.15
N GLU A 236 -6.10 17.66 7.28
CA GLU A 236 -5.14 18.73 7.58
C GLU A 236 -3.71 18.21 7.62
N HIS A 237 -3.47 17.08 8.29
CA HIS A 237 -2.18 16.41 8.34
C HIS A 237 -1.68 15.99 6.95
N LEU A 238 -2.54 15.41 6.12
CA LEU A 238 -2.21 14.99 4.75
C LEU A 238 -1.90 16.17 3.82
N ASN A 239 -2.38 17.36 4.15
CA ASN A 239 -2.13 18.58 3.39
C ASN A 239 -1.09 19.51 4.03
N GLN A 240 -0.40 19.10 5.10
CA GLN A 240 0.60 19.91 5.78
C GLN A 240 1.69 20.46 4.86
N SER A 241 2.08 19.67 3.84
CA SER A 241 3.09 20.03 2.85
C SER A 241 2.53 20.69 1.60
N LYS A 242 1.25 21.10 1.61
CA LYS A 242 0.56 21.65 0.45
C LYS A 242 -0.06 23.00 0.81
N GLU A 243 -0.30 23.83 -0.19
CA GLU A 243 -1.01 25.09 -0.03
C GLU A 243 -2.53 24.85 -0.12
N PRO A 244 -3.26 24.80 1.01
CA PRO A 244 -4.70 24.60 0.98
C PRO A 244 -5.42 25.87 0.50
N ILE A 245 -6.48 25.71 -0.28
CA ILE A 245 -7.26 26.86 -0.78
C ILE A 245 -8.47 27.23 0.10
N HIS A 246 -8.78 26.39 1.07
CA HIS A 246 -9.83 26.57 2.09
C HIS A 246 -9.60 25.64 3.28
N ASP A 247 -10.28 25.89 4.40
CA ASP A 247 -10.32 24.98 5.56
C ASP A 247 -11.00 23.66 5.20
N PRO A 248 -10.68 22.53 5.88
CA PRO A 248 -11.33 21.26 5.59
C PRO A 248 -12.84 21.32 5.69
N ILE A 249 -13.51 20.71 4.73
CA ILE A 249 -14.95 20.50 4.69
C ILE A 249 -15.24 19.12 5.24
N ASP A 250 -16.12 19.03 6.23
CA ASP A 250 -16.54 17.77 6.83
C ASP A 250 -18.06 17.59 6.72
N VAL A 251 -18.46 16.35 6.42
CA VAL A 251 -19.85 15.92 6.33
C VAL A 251 -20.00 14.66 7.14
N LEU A 252 -20.88 14.68 8.13
CA LEU A 252 -21.25 13.54 8.96
C LEU A 252 -22.74 13.28 8.83
N GLY A 253 -23.12 12.04 8.63
CA GLY A 253 -24.52 11.63 8.58
C GLY A 253 -24.70 10.16 8.87
N GLU A 254 -25.92 9.77 9.26
CA GLU A 254 -26.31 8.38 9.50
C GLU A 254 -27.65 8.13 8.79
N LYS A 255 -27.73 6.99 8.12
CA LYS A 255 -28.96 6.51 7.47
C LYS A 255 -28.99 4.99 7.46
N ASP A 256 -30.14 4.42 7.83
CA ASP A 256 -30.36 2.97 7.85
C ASP A 256 -29.33 2.20 8.71
N GLY A 257 -28.83 2.82 9.79
CA GLY A 257 -27.81 2.27 10.68
C GLY A 257 -26.39 2.33 10.11
N ILE A 258 -26.20 2.95 8.95
CA ILE A 258 -24.89 3.17 8.31
C ILE A 258 -24.44 4.62 8.57
N SER A 259 -23.32 4.78 9.24
CA SER A 259 -22.69 6.10 9.46
C SER A 259 -21.70 6.39 8.35
N VAL A 260 -21.79 7.60 7.80
CA VAL A 260 -20.87 8.10 6.76
C VAL A 260 -20.21 9.37 7.27
N GLU A 261 -18.89 9.40 7.31
CA GLU A 261 -18.08 10.53 7.67
C GLU A 261 -17.10 10.83 6.54
N ILE A 262 -17.12 12.05 6.01
CA ILE A 262 -16.27 12.47 4.90
C ILE A 262 -15.62 13.79 5.27
N ALA A 263 -14.29 13.85 5.20
CA ALA A 263 -13.55 15.09 5.28
C ALA A 263 -12.76 15.31 3.99
N MET A 264 -12.73 16.55 3.50
CA MET A 264 -12.00 16.88 2.27
C MET A 264 -11.48 18.31 2.27
N GLN A 265 -10.40 18.52 1.52
CA GLN A 265 -9.78 19.82 1.33
C GLN A 265 -9.12 19.90 -0.03
N TYR A 266 -9.32 21.01 -0.74
CA TYR A 266 -8.58 21.30 -1.96
C TYR A 266 -7.29 22.04 -1.67
N ASN A 267 -6.27 21.78 -2.47
CA ASN A 267 -4.98 22.45 -2.43
C ASN A 267 -4.56 22.94 -3.82
N ALA A 268 -3.48 23.70 -3.90
CA ALA A 268 -2.99 24.27 -5.16
C ALA A 268 -2.41 23.21 -6.12
N GLY A 269 -2.10 22.01 -5.64
CA GLY A 269 -1.55 20.91 -6.44
C GLY A 269 -2.51 20.33 -7.48
N PHE A 270 -2.06 19.32 -8.20
CA PHE A 270 -2.80 18.70 -9.32
C PHE A 270 -3.20 17.25 -9.05
N SER A 271 -2.61 16.61 -8.05
CA SER A 271 -2.91 15.22 -7.68
C SER A 271 -4.23 15.10 -6.93
N SER A 272 -4.94 13.98 -7.14
CA SER A 272 -6.14 13.60 -6.41
C SER A 272 -5.82 12.48 -5.44
N ASN A 273 -6.04 12.71 -4.15
CA ASN A 273 -5.75 11.75 -3.08
C ASN A 273 -7.04 11.47 -2.31
N ILE A 274 -7.64 10.33 -2.60
CA ILE A 274 -8.85 9.87 -1.91
C ILE A 274 -8.50 8.58 -1.19
N PHE A 275 -8.72 8.59 0.12
CA PHE A 275 -8.52 7.43 0.98
C PHE A 275 -9.86 7.00 1.54
N SER A 276 -10.20 5.73 1.38
CA SER A 276 -11.49 5.20 1.77
C SER A 276 -11.36 4.10 2.81
N PHE A 277 -12.27 4.09 3.78
CA PHE A 277 -12.28 3.19 4.92
C PHE A 277 -13.68 2.64 5.16
N ALA A 278 -13.76 1.36 5.52
CA ALA A 278 -14.97 0.71 6.00
C ALA A 278 -14.68 0.02 7.33
N ASN A 279 -15.38 0.42 8.40
CA ASN A 279 -15.12 -0.04 9.78
C ASN A 279 -13.63 0.05 10.17
N ASN A 280 -13.00 1.19 9.88
CA ASN A 280 -11.57 1.49 10.07
C ASN A 280 -10.60 0.68 9.20
N ILE A 281 -11.07 -0.21 8.34
CA ILE A 281 -10.25 -0.98 7.40
C ILE A 281 -10.00 -0.13 6.16
N ASN A 282 -8.75 0.02 5.75
CA ASN A 282 -8.38 0.75 4.54
C ASN A 282 -8.79 -0.05 3.29
N THR A 283 -9.70 0.50 2.51
CA THR A 283 -10.18 -0.07 1.25
C THR A 283 -9.42 0.56 0.09
N TYR A 284 -8.15 0.20 -0.07
CA TYR A 284 -7.27 0.84 -1.06
C TYR A 284 -7.69 0.61 -2.52
N GLU A 285 -8.49 -0.40 -2.82
CA GLU A 285 -9.16 -0.59 -4.11
C GLU A 285 -10.51 0.15 -4.22
N GLY A 286 -10.83 0.96 -3.20
CA GLY A 286 -12.07 1.72 -3.13
C GLY A 286 -13.28 0.89 -2.72
N GLY A 287 -14.39 1.12 -3.40
CA GLY A 287 -15.65 0.43 -3.14
C GLY A 287 -16.86 1.34 -3.36
N THR A 288 -18.02 0.84 -2.92
CA THR A 288 -19.32 1.50 -3.13
C THR A 288 -19.42 2.87 -2.43
N HIS A 289 -18.80 3.04 -1.24
CA HIS A 289 -18.74 4.31 -0.52
C HIS A 289 -17.94 5.37 -1.28
N GLU A 290 -16.78 5.00 -1.80
CA GLU A 290 -15.94 5.90 -2.59
C GLU A 290 -16.62 6.27 -3.92
N SER A 291 -17.26 5.31 -4.58
CA SER A 291 -18.03 5.54 -5.81
C SER A 291 -19.20 6.48 -5.56
N GLY A 292 -19.93 6.31 -4.45
CA GLY A 292 -21.00 7.20 -4.02
C GLY A 292 -20.53 8.64 -3.80
N PHE A 293 -19.40 8.80 -3.09
CA PHE A 293 -18.75 10.10 -2.88
C PHE A 293 -18.33 10.77 -4.19
N LYS A 294 -17.59 10.07 -5.07
CA LYS A 294 -17.11 10.61 -6.35
C LYS A 294 -18.26 11.07 -7.25
N THR A 295 -19.35 10.30 -7.29
CA THR A 295 -20.55 10.63 -8.06
C THR A 295 -21.23 11.87 -7.51
N ALA A 296 -21.44 11.93 -6.19
CA ALA A 296 -22.06 13.06 -5.53
C ALA A 296 -21.24 14.35 -5.69
N LEU A 297 -19.92 14.28 -5.46
CA LEU A 297 -19.00 15.40 -5.61
C LEU A 297 -19.11 16.03 -7.00
N THR A 298 -19.05 15.18 -8.03
CA THR A 298 -19.13 15.64 -9.42
C THR A 298 -20.46 16.28 -9.73
N ARG A 299 -21.56 15.72 -9.28
CA ARG A 299 -22.91 16.24 -9.49
C ARG A 299 -23.10 17.57 -8.78
N VAL A 300 -22.82 17.66 -7.49
CA VAL A 300 -23.04 18.86 -6.68
C VAL A 300 -22.25 20.06 -7.20
N ILE A 301 -20.98 19.84 -7.57
CA ILE A 301 -20.14 20.92 -8.13
C ILE A 301 -20.71 21.43 -9.47
N ASN A 302 -21.13 20.54 -10.37
CA ASN A 302 -21.75 20.94 -11.64
C ASN A 302 -23.07 21.70 -11.43
N ASP A 303 -23.93 21.20 -10.54
CA ASP A 303 -25.22 21.83 -10.24
C ASP A 303 -25.03 23.23 -9.65
N TYR A 304 -24.09 23.37 -8.69
CA TYR A 304 -23.75 24.67 -8.12
C TYR A 304 -23.19 25.63 -9.17
N ALA A 305 -22.25 25.14 -10.01
CA ALA A 305 -21.63 25.95 -11.04
C ALA A 305 -22.64 26.48 -12.06
N ARG A 306 -23.65 25.69 -12.44
CA ARG A 306 -24.73 26.09 -13.34
C ARG A 306 -25.69 27.09 -12.66
N LYS A 307 -26.18 26.77 -11.46
CA LYS A 307 -27.09 27.62 -10.69
C LYS A 307 -26.51 29.03 -10.44
N ASN A 308 -25.19 29.13 -10.28
CA ASN A 308 -24.50 30.39 -10.00
C ASN A 308 -23.86 31.04 -11.25
N GLY A 309 -24.13 30.53 -12.47
CA GLY A 309 -23.67 31.12 -13.72
C GLY A 309 -22.15 30.97 -13.97
N LEU A 310 -21.46 30.11 -13.24
CA LEU A 310 -20.03 29.79 -13.44
C LEU A 310 -19.81 28.84 -14.62
N LEU A 311 -20.80 28.02 -14.96
CA LEU A 311 -20.93 27.23 -16.17
C LEU A 311 -22.17 27.72 -16.95
N LYS A 312 -22.00 28.03 -18.24
CA LYS A 312 -23.10 28.39 -19.13
C LYS A 312 -23.88 27.13 -19.56
N GLU A 313 -25.12 27.28 -19.98
CA GLU A 313 -25.92 26.14 -20.48
C GLU A 313 -25.28 25.42 -21.68
N SER A 314 -24.54 26.19 -22.52
CA SER A 314 -23.80 25.65 -23.68
C SER A 314 -22.53 24.89 -23.32
N ASP A 315 -22.02 25.05 -22.09
CA ASP A 315 -20.75 24.45 -21.68
C ASP A 315 -20.95 22.97 -21.29
N THR A 316 -19.98 22.16 -21.57
CA THR A 316 -19.96 20.75 -21.09
C THR A 316 -19.76 20.70 -19.58
N ASN A 317 -20.36 19.73 -18.93
CA ASN A 317 -20.14 19.49 -17.50
C ASN A 317 -18.67 19.18 -17.22
N LEU A 318 -18.23 19.54 -16.03
CA LEU A 318 -16.96 19.09 -15.47
C LEU A 318 -17.00 17.56 -15.29
N THR A 319 -15.92 16.87 -15.68
CA THR A 319 -15.77 15.43 -15.45
C THR A 319 -15.36 15.15 -14.01
N GLY A 320 -15.43 13.87 -13.61
CA GLY A 320 -14.94 13.46 -12.30
C GLY A 320 -13.46 13.81 -12.08
N GLU A 321 -12.61 13.68 -13.09
CA GLU A 321 -11.19 14.08 -13.01
C GLU A 321 -11.04 15.59 -12.79
N ASP A 322 -11.80 16.39 -13.51
CA ASP A 322 -11.72 17.85 -13.37
C ASP A 322 -12.06 18.32 -11.95
N VAL A 323 -13.10 17.75 -11.34
CA VAL A 323 -13.53 18.15 -9.98
C VAL A 323 -12.66 17.57 -8.87
N ARG A 324 -11.84 16.57 -9.15
CA ARG A 324 -10.93 15.98 -8.16
C ARG A 324 -9.49 16.50 -8.25
N GLU A 325 -9.15 17.34 -9.22
CA GLU A 325 -7.81 17.93 -9.30
C GLU A 325 -7.49 18.74 -8.03
N GLY A 326 -6.40 18.38 -7.34
CA GLY A 326 -5.94 18.98 -6.09
C GLY A 326 -6.79 18.63 -4.87
N LEU A 327 -7.62 17.59 -4.93
CA LEU A 327 -8.45 17.15 -3.83
C LEU A 327 -7.69 16.14 -2.94
N THR A 328 -7.69 16.38 -1.62
CA THR A 328 -7.41 15.39 -0.59
C THR A 328 -8.70 15.09 0.15
N ALA A 329 -9.12 13.82 0.21
CA ALA A 329 -10.36 13.42 0.87
C ALA A 329 -10.20 12.10 1.62
N ILE A 330 -10.91 11.99 2.74
CA ILE A 330 -11.08 10.75 3.50
C ILE A 330 -12.56 10.43 3.52
N VAL A 331 -12.91 9.22 3.11
CA VAL A 331 -14.26 8.69 3.10
C VAL A 331 -14.31 7.51 4.06
N SER A 332 -14.95 7.67 5.21
CA SER A 332 -15.08 6.64 6.24
C SER A 332 -16.54 6.25 6.39
N VAL A 333 -16.82 4.94 6.32
CA VAL A 333 -18.14 4.40 6.59
C VAL A 333 -18.09 3.39 7.73
N LYS A 334 -19.13 3.39 8.59
CA LYS A 334 -19.34 2.40 9.62
C LYS A 334 -20.63 1.64 9.28
N HIS A 335 -20.47 0.37 9.00
CA HIS A 335 -21.54 -0.53 8.54
C HIS A 335 -21.70 -1.71 9.51
N PRO A 336 -22.92 -2.07 9.92
CA PRO A 336 -23.13 -3.18 10.85
C PRO A 336 -22.74 -4.55 10.26
N ASP A 337 -22.88 -4.73 8.94
CA ASP A 337 -22.56 -5.98 8.22
C ASP A 337 -21.82 -5.66 6.90
N PRO A 338 -20.54 -5.22 6.93
CA PRO A 338 -19.82 -4.87 5.73
C PRO A 338 -19.41 -6.11 4.93
N GLN A 339 -19.63 -6.06 3.62
CA GLN A 339 -19.26 -7.09 2.67
C GLN A 339 -18.06 -6.60 1.85
N PHE A 340 -16.98 -7.36 1.88
CA PHE A 340 -15.77 -7.03 1.13
C PHE A 340 -15.55 -7.99 -0.03
N GLU A 341 -14.96 -7.50 -1.11
CA GLU A 341 -14.46 -8.33 -2.18
C GLU A 341 -13.12 -8.95 -1.72
N GLY A 342 -13.12 -10.26 -1.44
CA GLY A 342 -11.94 -11.02 -1.03
C GLY A 342 -11.58 -10.95 0.47
N GLN A 343 -10.68 -11.86 0.88
CA GLN A 343 -10.25 -12.04 2.26
C GLN A 343 -9.42 -10.85 2.79
N THR A 344 -8.73 -10.15 1.92
CA THR A 344 -7.86 -9.01 2.26
C THR A 344 -8.62 -7.72 2.53
N LYS A 345 -9.97 -7.73 2.37
CA LYS A 345 -10.88 -6.61 2.68
C LYS A 345 -10.53 -5.30 1.94
N THR A 346 -9.98 -5.39 0.74
CA THR A 346 -9.44 -4.25 0.00
C THR A 346 -10.49 -3.36 -0.64
N LYS A 347 -11.70 -3.89 -0.86
CA LYS A 347 -12.79 -3.20 -1.53
C LYS A 347 -14.13 -3.51 -0.90
N LEU A 348 -14.92 -2.45 -0.61
CA LEU A 348 -16.28 -2.60 -0.06
C LEU A 348 -17.31 -2.87 -1.17
N GLY A 349 -18.10 -3.95 -1.00
CA GLY A 349 -19.06 -4.42 -1.99
C GLY A 349 -20.53 -4.06 -1.76
N ASN A 350 -20.92 -3.65 -0.54
CA ASN A 350 -22.31 -3.33 -0.19
C ASN A 350 -22.95 -2.30 -1.12
N SER A 351 -23.92 -2.68 -1.94
CA SER A 351 -24.51 -1.82 -2.98
C SER A 351 -25.27 -0.62 -2.43
N GLU A 352 -25.97 -0.78 -1.29
CA GLU A 352 -26.73 0.26 -0.60
C GLU A 352 -25.85 1.42 -0.12
N VAL A 353 -24.60 1.15 0.23
CA VAL A 353 -23.67 2.16 0.74
C VAL A 353 -23.40 3.24 -0.30
N SER A 354 -23.37 2.91 -1.58
CA SER A 354 -23.15 3.90 -2.64
C SER A 354 -24.25 4.97 -2.65
N GLN A 355 -25.49 4.56 -2.55
CA GLN A 355 -26.64 5.46 -2.55
C GLN A 355 -26.72 6.28 -1.26
N ILE A 356 -26.46 5.65 -0.11
CA ILE A 356 -26.47 6.32 1.20
C ILE A 356 -25.37 7.38 1.26
N THR A 357 -24.14 7.04 0.87
CA THR A 357 -23.03 7.99 0.81
C THR A 357 -23.31 9.14 -0.14
N ASN A 358 -23.84 8.85 -1.33
CA ASN A 358 -24.22 9.87 -2.30
C ASN A 358 -25.26 10.84 -1.72
N SER A 359 -26.32 10.34 -1.08
CA SER A 359 -27.37 11.17 -0.51
C SER A 359 -26.82 12.05 0.62
N LEU A 360 -26.20 11.44 1.64
CA LEU A 360 -25.72 12.17 2.83
C LEU A 360 -24.66 13.21 2.48
N PHE A 361 -23.72 12.84 1.61
CA PHE A 361 -22.69 13.77 1.17
C PHE A 361 -23.27 14.91 0.33
N SER A 362 -24.19 14.64 -0.59
CA SER A 362 -24.83 15.69 -1.39
C SER A 362 -25.53 16.74 -0.52
N ASP A 363 -26.36 16.29 0.43
CA ASP A 363 -27.14 17.18 1.29
C ASP A 363 -26.21 18.06 2.16
N GLY A 364 -25.14 17.47 2.71
CA GLY A 364 -24.15 18.19 3.52
C GLY A 364 -23.31 19.15 2.70
N PHE A 365 -22.82 18.70 1.54
CA PHE A 365 -21.94 19.49 0.70
C PHE A 365 -22.68 20.62 -0.05
N GLU A 366 -23.91 20.39 -0.52
CA GLU A 366 -24.76 21.46 -1.09
C GLU A 366 -25.01 22.56 -0.06
N ARG A 367 -25.34 22.19 1.18
CA ARG A 367 -25.50 23.16 2.27
C ARG A 367 -24.22 23.96 2.49
N PHE A 368 -23.07 23.28 2.63
CA PHE A 368 -21.79 23.95 2.80
C PHE A 368 -21.49 24.94 1.68
N MET A 369 -21.72 24.56 0.42
CA MET A 369 -21.47 25.41 -0.76
C MET A 369 -22.35 26.66 -0.74
N LEU A 370 -23.59 26.55 -0.27
CA LEU A 370 -24.50 27.69 -0.15
C LEU A 370 -24.12 28.64 1.01
N GLU A 371 -23.67 28.06 2.13
CA GLU A 371 -23.24 28.84 3.30
C GLU A 371 -21.87 29.51 3.08
N ASN A 372 -21.01 28.93 2.21
CA ASN A 372 -19.64 29.40 1.96
C ASN A 372 -19.39 29.71 0.48
N PRO A 373 -20.07 30.72 -0.11
CA PRO A 373 -20.03 31.00 -1.55
C PRO A 373 -18.63 31.36 -2.08
N THR A 374 -17.77 31.94 -1.24
CA THR A 374 -16.39 32.27 -1.61
C THR A 374 -15.55 31.02 -1.80
N VAL A 375 -15.67 30.02 -0.89
CA VAL A 375 -15.00 28.75 -0.98
C VAL A 375 -15.55 27.92 -2.15
N ALA A 376 -16.89 27.89 -2.28
CA ALA A 376 -17.55 27.19 -3.37
C ALA A 376 -17.08 27.69 -4.75
N ARG A 377 -16.94 29.03 -4.91
CA ARG A 377 -16.37 29.61 -6.13
C ARG A 377 -14.95 29.11 -6.40
N LYS A 378 -14.05 29.13 -5.40
CA LYS A 378 -12.66 28.65 -5.56
C LYS A 378 -12.62 27.19 -5.99
N VAL A 379 -13.45 26.32 -5.40
CA VAL A 379 -13.57 24.91 -5.75
C VAL A 379 -14.01 24.74 -7.21
N VAL A 380 -15.07 25.46 -7.63
CA VAL A 380 -15.56 25.41 -9.03
C VAL A 380 -14.50 25.95 -10.01
N GLU A 381 -13.85 27.07 -9.69
CA GLU A 381 -12.83 27.68 -10.54
C GLU A 381 -11.63 26.73 -10.74
N LYS A 382 -11.25 25.97 -9.70
CA LYS A 382 -10.20 24.95 -9.83
C LYS A 382 -10.62 23.85 -10.80
N GLY A 383 -11.82 23.31 -10.69
CA GLY A 383 -12.37 22.33 -11.65
C GLY A 383 -12.46 22.89 -13.09
N LEU A 384 -12.86 24.15 -13.27
CA LEU A 384 -12.87 24.80 -14.57
C LEU A 384 -11.47 24.95 -15.18
N MET A 385 -10.45 25.24 -14.36
CA MET A 385 -9.06 25.28 -14.83
C MET A 385 -8.59 23.90 -15.25
N ALA A 386 -8.91 22.85 -14.49
CA ALA A 386 -8.60 21.46 -14.83
C ALA A 386 -9.26 21.04 -16.15
N ALA A 387 -10.55 21.35 -16.34
CA ALA A 387 -11.28 21.06 -17.58
C ALA A 387 -10.65 21.76 -18.81
N ARG A 388 -10.25 23.04 -18.66
CA ARG A 388 -9.55 23.76 -19.73
C ARG A 388 -8.22 23.08 -20.09
N ALA A 389 -7.43 22.67 -19.10
CA ALA A 389 -6.19 21.97 -19.31
C ALA A 389 -6.40 20.61 -20.01
N ARG A 390 -7.41 19.83 -19.59
CA ARG A 390 -7.79 18.55 -20.21
C ARG A 390 -8.19 18.73 -21.68
N VAL A 391 -9.02 19.73 -21.98
CA VAL A 391 -9.44 20.04 -23.36
C VAL A 391 -8.24 20.46 -24.21
N ALA A 392 -7.32 21.27 -23.68
CA ALA A 392 -6.09 21.65 -24.38
C ALA A 392 -5.21 20.41 -24.65
N ALA A 393 -5.05 19.53 -23.66
CA ALA A 393 -4.32 18.26 -23.81
C ALA A 393 -4.95 17.35 -24.86
N LYS A 394 -6.29 17.22 -24.88
CA LYS A 394 -7.02 16.45 -25.89
C LYS A 394 -6.78 16.99 -27.31
N LYS A 395 -6.89 18.32 -27.50
CA LYS A 395 -6.60 18.96 -28.78
C LYS A 395 -5.15 18.71 -29.24
N ALA A 396 -4.19 18.80 -28.34
CA ALA A 396 -2.79 18.51 -28.64
C ALA A 396 -2.59 17.05 -29.08
N ARG A 397 -3.25 16.09 -28.42
CA ARG A 397 -3.25 14.67 -28.83
C ARG A 397 -3.87 14.45 -30.21
N GLU A 398 -5.03 15.07 -30.50
CA GLU A 398 -5.70 14.95 -31.79
C GLU A 398 -4.86 15.55 -32.93
N PHE A 399 -4.16 16.65 -32.69
CA PHE A 399 -3.22 17.23 -33.65
C PHE A 399 -2.05 16.29 -33.95
N THR A 400 -1.51 15.64 -32.93
CA THR A 400 -0.42 14.64 -33.07
C THR A 400 -0.93 13.40 -33.78
N ARG A 401 -2.14 12.91 -33.45
CA ARG A 401 -2.78 11.75 -34.09
C ARG A 401 -3.14 11.98 -35.56
N ARG A 402 -3.56 13.20 -35.91
CA ARG A 402 -3.80 13.56 -37.34
C ARG A 402 -2.52 13.61 -38.18
N LYS A 403 -1.40 14.02 -37.55
CA LYS A 403 -0.07 13.92 -38.20
C LYS A 403 0.41 12.48 -38.35
N SER A 404 0.08 11.59 -37.42
CA SER A 404 0.45 10.17 -37.48
C SER A 404 -0.56 9.26 -38.18
N ALA A 405 -1.77 9.74 -38.50
CA ALA A 405 -2.76 8.97 -39.28
C ALA A 405 -2.33 8.76 -40.75
N LEU A 406 -1.29 9.45 -41.23
CA LEU A 406 -0.60 9.19 -42.50
C LEU A 406 0.58 8.22 -42.35
N GLU A 407 0.96 7.86 -41.12
CA GLU A 407 1.98 6.84 -40.81
C GLU A 407 1.33 5.71 -40.01
N VAL A 408 1.22 4.57 -40.66
CA VAL A 408 0.63 3.32 -40.15
C VAL A 408 1.29 2.91 -38.85
N SER A 409 0.46 2.69 -37.78
CA SER A 409 0.79 1.93 -36.57
C SER A 409 2.12 2.31 -35.91
N SER A 410 2.21 3.42 -35.17
CA SER A 410 3.51 3.76 -34.63
C SER A 410 3.61 3.53 -33.10
N LEU A 411 4.15 2.39 -32.75
CA LEU A 411 4.97 2.26 -31.56
C LEU A 411 6.07 3.35 -31.59
N PRO A 412 6.53 3.85 -30.43
CA PRO A 412 7.60 4.85 -30.42
C PRO A 412 8.78 4.40 -31.26
N GLY A 413 9.26 5.23 -32.18
CA GLY A 413 10.35 4.84 -33.11
C GLY A 413 11.65 4.44 -32.42
N LYS A 414 11.80 4.76 -31.12
CA LYS A 414 12.93 4.33 -30.29
C LYS A 414 12.70 2.99 -29.56
N LEU A 415 11.47 2.47 -29.53
CA LEU A 415 11.16 1.17 -28.92
C LEU A 415 11.72 0.05 -29.79
N ALA A 416 12.58 -0.78 -29.22
CA ALA A 416 12.96 -2.06 -29.78
C ALA A 416 12.05 -3.14 -29.21
N ASP A 417 10.93 -3.41 -29.86
CA ASP A 417 9.91 -4.35 -29.39
C ASP A 417 10.36 -5.81 -29.45
N CYS A 418 9.66 -6.69 -28.72
CA CYS A 418 9.82 -8.14 -28.77
C CYS A 418 8.87 -8.77 -29.80
N SER A 419 9.12 -10.02 -30.15
CA SER A 419 8.33 -10.74 -31.16
C SER A 419 7.15 -11.52 -30.58
N SER A 420 7.18 -11.89 -29.30
CA SER A 420 6.04 -12.53 -28.63
C SER A 420 4.88 -11.55 -28.48
N THR A 421 3.68 -12.07 -28.62
CA THR A 421 2.41 -11.33 -28.42
C THR A 421 1.71 -11.73 -27.11
N ASN A 422 2.30 -12.63 -26.33
CA ASN A 422 1.78 -13.03 -25.03
C ASN A 422 2.30 -12.08 -23.94
N PRO A 423 1.46 -11.18 -23.37
CA PRO A 423 1.92 -10.20 -22.39
C PRO A 423 2.54 -10.82 -21.12
N ALA A 424 2.10 -12.04 -20.75
CA ALA A 424 2.61 -12.73 -19.55
C ALA A 424 4.09 -13.16 -19.69
N GLU A 425 4.56 -13.38 -20.91
CA GLU A 425 5.95 -13.71 -21.23
C GLU A 425 6.78 -12.46 -21.51
N CYS A 426 6.13 -11.39 -21.98
CA CYS A 426 6.81 -10.20 -22.46
C CYS A 426 7.25 -9.30 -21.31
N GLU A 427 8.45 -8.78 -21.44
CA GLU A 427 9.00 -7.80 -20.54
C GLU A 427 9.62 -6.62 -21.28
N ILE A 428 9.52 -5.41 -20.72
CA ILE A 428 10.10 -4.19 -21.27
C ILE A 428 11.09 -3.58 -20.31
N TYR A 429 12.30 -3.29 -20.79
CA TYR A 429 13.33 -2.56 -20.05
C TYR A 429 13.27 -1.09 -20.40
N ILE A 430 13.07 -0.25 -19.41
CA ILE A 430 13.21 1.21 -19.49
C ILE A 430 14.66 1.53 -19.15
N VAL A 431 15.44 1.93 -20.15
CA VAL A 431 16.90 2.05 -20.03
C VAL A 431 17.31 3.51 -20.10
N GLU A 432 18.23 3.93 -19.21
CA GLU A 432 18.79 5.27 -19.23
C GLU A 432 19.78 5.46 -20.38
N GLY A 433 19.49 6.42 -21.24
CA GLY A 433 20.36 6.84 -22.35
C GLY A 433 20.38 5.91 -23.55
N ASP A 434 20.85 6.48 -24.66
CA ASP A 434 20.95 5.76 -25.95
C ASP A 434 22.14 4.75 -25.95
N SER A 435 23.20 5.00 -25.16
CA SER A 435 24.37 4.11 -25.08
C SER A 435 24.03 2.78 -24.42
N ALA A 436 23.53 2.83 -23.18
CA ALA A 436 23.09 1.62 -22.48
C ALA A 436 21.91 0.95 -23.20
N GLY A 437 21.00 1.74 -23.78
CA GLY A 437 19.95 1.25 -24.66
C GLY A 437 20.47 0.47 -25.87
N GLY A 438 21.62 0.85 -26.45
CA GLY A 438 22.29 0.14 -27.52
C GLY A 438 22.85 -1.21 -27.10
N SER A 439 23.54 -1.28 -25.96
CA SER A 439 24.05 -2.52 -25.36
C SER A 439 22.90 -3.47 -25.00
N ALA A 440 21.86 -2.96 -24.32
CA ALA A 440 20.68 -3.74 -23.97
C ALA A 440 19.93 -4.30 -25.19
N LYS A 441 19.77 -3.48 -26.22
CA LYS A 441 19.16 -3.89 -27.50
C LYS A 441 19.94 -5.00 -28.20
N SER A 442 21.26 -4.99 -28.08
CA SER A 442 22.14 -6.00 -28.69
C SER A 442 22.17 -7.29 -27.87
N GLY A 443 22.14 -7.20 -26.52
CA GLY A 443 22.24 -8.32 -25.60
C GLY A 443 20.93 -9.04 -25.31
N ARG A 444 19.77 -8.39 -25.53
CA ARG A 444 18.44 -8.93 -25.15
C ARG A 444 18.03 -10.21 -25.89
N ASP A 445 17.17 -10.98 -25.31
CA ASP A 445 16.37 -11.97 -26.04
C ASP A 445 15.24 -11.25 -26.80
N ARG A 446 15.30 -11.26 -28.12
CA ARG A 446 14.32 -10.57 -29.00
C ARG A 446 12.94 -11.22 -28.96
N HIS A 447 12.84 -12.43 -28.45
CA HIS A 447 11.56 -13.12 -28.41
C HIS A 447 10.61 -12.46 -27.41
N PHE A 448 11.06 -12.20 -26.19
CA PHE A 448 10.19 -11.71 -25.11
C PHE A 448 10.66 -10.39 -24.47
N GLN A 449 11.88 -9.90 -24.78
CA GLN A 449 12.40 -8.66 -24.19
C GLN A 449 12.31 -7.48 -25.15
N ALA A 450 11.68 -6.40 -24.71
CA ALA A 450 11.63 -5.11 -25.39
C ALA A 450 12.52 -4.08 -24.67
N ILE A 451 13.10 -3.13 -25.42
CA ILE A 451 13.94 -2.06 -24.87
C ILE A 451 13.38 -0.70 -25.26
N LEU A 452 13.17 0.16 -24.28
CA LEU A 452 12.78 1.55 -24.44
C LEU A 452 13.83 2.47 -23.81
N PRO A 453 14.74 3.07 -24.58
CA PRO A 453 15.70 4.03 -24.06
C PRO A 453 15.01 5.36 -23.75
N LEU A 454 15.36 5.96 -22.60
CA LEU A 454 14.95 7.30 -22.20
C LEU A 454 16.09 8.30 -22.45
N ARG A 455 15.75 9.47 -22.98
CA ARG A 455 16.70 10.56 -23.21
C ARG A 455 16.76 11.50 -22.01
N GLY A 456 17.52 11.12 -20.98
CA GLY A 456 17.73 11.92 -19.78
C GLY A 456 16.54 11.86 -18.80
N LYS A 457 16.49 12.81 -17.89
CA LYS A 457 15.50 12.89 -16.82
C LYS A 457 14.11 13.17 -17.40
N ILE A 458 13.12 12.37 -17.03
CA ILE A 458 11.75 12.62 -17.39
C ILE A 458 11.17 13.78 -16.57
N LEU A 459 10.02 14.30 -17.02
CA LEU A 459 9.30 15.32 -16.28
C LEU A 459 8.88 14.82 -14.90
N ASN A 460 9.12 15.61 -13.85
CA ASN A 460 8.54 15.35 -12.54
C ASN A 460 7.03 15.58 -12.58
N VAL A 461 6.26 14.49 -12.58
CA VAL A 461 4.81 14.53 -12.70
C VAL A 461 4.10 15.02 -11.43
N GLU A 462 4.79 15.01 -10.28
CA GLU A 462 4.26 15.57 -9.03
C GLU A 462 4.05 17.08 -9.13
N LYS A 463 4.91 17.76 -9.90
CA LYS A 463 4.91 19.22 -10.10
C LYS A 463 4.26 19.69 -11.40
N ALA A 464 3.68 18.78 -12.16
CA ALA A 464 3.22 19.09 -13.52
C ALA A 464 1.73 18.82 -13.71
N ARG A 465 1.08 19.71 -14.42
CA ARG A 465 -0.31 19.51 -14.86
C ARG A 465 -0.36 18.44 -15.96
N LEU A 466 -1.51 17.78 -16.06
CA LEU A 466 -1.74 16.67 -16.99
C LEU A 466 -1.43 17.03 -18.46
N ASP A 467 -1.73 18.27 -18.90
CA ASP A 467 -1.42 18.73 -20.25
C ASP A 467 0.09 18.77 -20.54
N LYS A 468 0.92 19.20 -19.59
CA LYS A 468 2.38 19.15 -19.68
C LYS A 468 2.90 17.72 -19.67
N ILE A 469 2.35 16.87 -18.80
CA ILE A 469 2.70 15.45 -18.68
C ILE A 469 2.49 14.77 -20.03
N LEU A 470 1.31 14.94 -20.64
CA LEU A 470 0.95 14.36 -21.91
C LEU A 470 1.63 14.99 -23.12
N SER A 471 2.20 16.19 -22.98
CA SER A 471 3.04 16.80 -24.03
C SER A 471 4.49 16.29 -23.98
N ASN A 472 4.93 15.73 -22.86
CA ASN A 472 6.29 15.19 -22.71
C ASN A 472 6.50 13.95 -23.62
N ALA A 473 7.55 13.97 -24.42
CA ALA A 473 7.82 12.93 -25.42
C ALA A 473 8.14 11.56 -24.79
N GLU A 474 8.89 11.56 -23.67
CA GLU A 474 9.29 10.34 -22.97
C GLU A 474 8.09 9.66 -22.32
N ILE A 475 7.24 10.43 -21.64
CA ILE A 475 6.02 9.93 -21.00
C ILE A 475 5.06 9.38 -22.05
N ARG A 476 4.87 10.09 -23.18
CA ARG A 476 4.03 9.58 -24.29
C ARG A 476 4.58 8.27 -24.86
N ALA A 477 5.90 8.18 -25.01
CA ALA A 477 6.52 6.95 -25.50
C ALA A 477 6.24 5.76 -24.55
N MET A 478 6.31 5.97 -23.24
CA MET A 478 5.99 4.93 -22.25
C MET A 478 4.52 4.53 -22.30
N ILE A 479 3.59 5.49 -22.26
CA ILE A 479 2.14 5.21 -22.32
C ILE A 479 1.80 4.42 -23.59
N THR A 480 2.39 4.80 -24.73
CA THR A 480 2.16 4.11 -26.00
C THR A 480 2.78 2.70 -25.99
N ALA A 481 3.98 2.54 -25.44
CA ALA A 481 4.65 1.23 -25.35
C ALA A 481 3.88 0.26 -24.46
N PHE A 482 3.38 0.70 -23.29
CA PHE A 482 2.63 -0.16 -22.36
C PHE A 482 1.25 -0.55 -22.89
N GLY A 483 0.60 0.32 -23.65
CA GLY A 483 -0.69 0.04 -24.29
C GLY A 483 -1.91 0.18 -23.38
N THR A 484 -1.73 0.42 -22.09
CA THR A 484 -2.79 0.48 -21.07
C THR A 484 -3.66 1.74 -21.10
N GLY A 485 -3.18 2.82 -21.77
CA GLY A 485 -3.77 4.15 -21.59
C GLY A 485 -3.36 4.78 -20.26
N ILE A 486 -4.06 5.85 -19.85
CA ILE A 486 -3.82 6.63 -18.65
C ILE A 486 -5.12 7.29 -18.16
N GLY A 487 -5.32 7.43 -16.85
CA GLY A 487 -6.51 8.03 -16.25
C GLY A 487 -7.77 7.21 -16.52
N GLU A 488 -8.86 7.85 -16.96
CA GLU A 488 -10.14 7.17 -17.25
C GLU A 488 -10.07 6.16 -18.39
N GLU A 489 -9.07 6.27 -19.28
CA GLU A 489 -8.85 5.35 -20.41
C GLU A 489 -7.97 4.16 -20.02
N PHE A 490 -7.49 4.10 -18.76
CA PHE A 490 -6.61 3.03 -18.30
C PHE A 490 -7.34 1.67 -18.30
N THR A 491 -6.71 0.66 -18.88
CA THR A 491 -7.24 -0.70 -18.95
C THR A 491 -6.08 -1.67 -18.73
N LEU A 492 -6.05 -2.37 -17.60
CA LEU A 492 -4.95 -3.27 -17.23
C LEU A 492 -4.79 -4.44 -18.21
N GLU A 493 -5.92 -4.98 -18.70
CA GLU A 493 -5.96 -6.11 -19.65
C GLU A 493 -5.31 -5.79 -21.00
N LYS A 494 -5.11 -4.50 -21.30
CA LYS A 494 -4.38 -4.05 -22.51
C LYS A 494 -2.87 -3.93 -22.29
N ALA A 495 -2.37 -4.24 -21.09
CA ALA A 495 -0.94 -4.22 -20.83
C ALA A 495 -0.19 -5.15 -21.77
N ARG A 496 0.77 -4.62 -22.51
CA ARG A 496 1.57 -5.38 -23.47
C ARG A 496 2.71 -6.17 -22.82
N TYR A 497 3.08 -5.82 -21.62
CA TYR A 497 4.16 -6.42 -20.86
C TYR A 497 3.73 -6.58 -19.39
N HIS A 498 3.86 -7.81 -18.87
CA HIS A 498 3.60 -8.07 -17.46
C HIS A 498 4.86 -7.92 -16.56
N LYS A 499 5.98 -7.55 -17.17
CA LYS A 499 7.17 -7.08 -16.46
C LYS A 499 7.68 -5.80 -17.10
N ILE A 500 7.67 -4.73 -16.31
CA ILE A 500 8.20 -3.42 -16.69
C ILE A 500 9.41 -3.19 -15.80
N VAL A 501 10.60 -3.27 -16.36
CA VAL A 501 11.86 -3.26 -15.61
C VAL A 501 12.53 -1.90 -15.76
N ILE A 502 12.72 -1.20 -14.65
CA ILE A 502 13.49 0.04 -14.59
C ILE A 502 14.98 -0.33 -14.49
N MET A 503 15.77 0.06 -15.47
CA MET A 503 17.19 -0.23 -15.56
C MET A 503 17.96 1.09 -15.76
N THR A 504 18.44 1.66 -14.67
CA THR A 504 19.16 2.93 -14.60
C THR A 504 20.59 2.73 -14.13
N ASP A 505 21.45 3.69 -14.40
CA ASP A 505 22.83 3.70 -13.91
C ASP A 505 22.89 3.67 -12.39
N ALA A 506 23.99 3.16 -11.83
CA ALA A 506 24.22 3.07 -10.38
C ALA A 506 24.77 4.37 -9.78
N ASP A 507 24.43 5.50 -10.37
CA ASP A 507 24.85 6.83 -9.92
C ASP A 507 23.67 7.67 -9.39
N VAL A 508 23.95 8.91 -8.96
CA VAL A 508 22.94 9.83 -8.42
C VAL A 508 21.88 10.23 -9.46
N ASP A 509 22.26 10.31 -10.73
CA ASP A 509 21.35 10.65 -11.82
C ASP A 509 20.42 9.49 -12.14
N GLY A 510 20.93 8.26 -12.21
CA GLY A 510 20.12 7.05 -12.36
C GLY A 510 19.16 6.84 -11.19
N ALA A 511 19.61 7.09 -9.95
CA ALA A 511 18.73 7.05 -8.77
C ALA A 511 17.60 8.08 -8.89
N HIS A 512 17.89 9.29 -9.40
CA HIS A 512 16.88 10.32 -9.62
C HIS A 512 15.89 9.92 -10.73
N ILE A 513 16.36 9.37 -11.86
CA ILE A 513 15.51 8.89 -12.95
C ILE A 513 14.57 7.77 -12.45
N ARG A 514 15.09 6.83 -11.67
CA ARG A 514 14.30 5.78 -11.02
C ARG A 514 13.19 6.37 -10.15
N THR A 515 13.51 7.37 -9.32
CA THR A 515 12.52 8.05 -8.47
C THR A 515 11.44 8.77 -9.30
N LEU A 516 11.82 9.45 -10.38
CA LEU A 516 10.87 10.09 -11.30
C LEU A 516 9.94 9.07 -11.98
N LEU A 517 10.47 7.91 -12.40
CA LEU A 517 9.68 6.82 -12.97
C LEU A 517 8.73 6.22 -11.95
N LEU A 518 9.17 5.95 -10.72
CA LEU A 518 8.31 5.46 -9.65
C LEU A 518 7.19 6.45 -9.32
N THR A 519 7.49 7.77 -9.32
CA THR A 519 6.48 8.82 -9.15
C THR A 519 5.43 8.75 -10.27
N PHE A 520 5.87 8.59 -11.52
CA PHE A 520 4.97 8.46 -12.67
C PHE A 520 4.09 7.21 -12.57
N PHE A 521 4.65 6.05 -12.26
CA PHE A 521 3.89 4.82 -12.07
C PHE A 521 2.88 4.95 -10.92
N PHE A 522 3.29 5.45 -9.78
CA PHE A 522 2.41 5.62 -8.63
C PHE A 522 1.25 6.59 -8.91
N ARG A 523 1.50 7.72 -9.57
CA ARG A 523 0.48 8.76 -9.80
C ARG A 523 -0.48 8.44 -10.94
N PHE A 524 0.00 7.81 -12.00
CA PHE A 524 -0.77 7.70 -13.24
C PHE A 524 -1.01 6.27 -13.73
N LEU A 525 -0.25 5.30 -13.25
CA LEU A 525 -0.30 3.91 -13.67
C LEU A 525 -0.30 2.97 -12.45
N ARG A 526 -0.88 3.42 -11.35
CA ARG A 526 -0.91 2.71 -10.07
C ARG A 526 -1.40 1.26 -10.17
N PRO A 527 -2.42 0.90 -10.99
CA PRO A 527 -2.82 -0.50 -11.13
C PRO A 527 -1.73 -1.42 -11.69
N LEU A 528 -0.71 -0.90 -12.41
CA LEU A 528 0.45 -1.70 -12.82
C LEU A 528 1.36 -2.05 -11.62
N VAL A 529 1.46 -1.15 -10.64
CA VAL A 529 2.22 -1.39 -9.40
C VAL A 529 1.47 -2.43 -8.55
N GLU A 530 0.18 -2.24 -8.37
CA GLU A 530 -0.71 -3.15 -7.61
C GLU A 530 -0.79 -4.55 -8.23
N ALA A 531 -0.72 -4.66 -9.56
CA ALA A 531 -0.64 -5.94 -10.26
C ALA A 531 0.75 -6.61 -10.18
N GLY A 532 1.75 -5.94 -9.57
CA GLY A 532 3.11 -6.46 -9.43
C GLY A 532 3.91 -6.49 -10.73
N TYR A 533 3.60 -5.59 -11.69
CA TYR A 533 4.27 -5.58 -13.00
C TYR A 533 5.52 -4.70 -13.03
N ILE A 534 5.82 -3.94 -11.97
CA ILE A 534 6.96 -3.01 -11.93
C ILE A 534 8.13 -3.64 -11.20
N TYR A 535 9.30 -3.60 -11.83
CA TYR A 535 10.55 -4.16 -11.29
C TYR A 535 11.70 -3.17 -11.45
N ILE A 536 12.71 -3.32 -10.60
CA ILE A 536 13.98 -2.59 -10.67
C ILE A 536 15.09 -3.61 -10.89
N ALA A 537 15.85 -3.43 -11.98
CA ALA A 537 17.01 -4.27 -12.26
C ALA A 537 18.14 -3.95 -11.27
N GLN A 538 18.87 -4.97 -10.85
CA GLN A 538 20.02 -4.87 -9.97
C GLN A 538 21.28 -5.28 -10.76
N PRO A 539 21.92 -4.34 -11.50
CA PRO A 539 23.19 -4.64 -12.15
C PRO A 539 24.33 -4.72 -11.12
N PRO A 540 25.39 -5.49 -11.39
CA PRO A 540 26.55 -5.54 -10.50
C PRO A 540 27.29 -4.20 -10.45
N LEU A 541 27.85 -3.88 -9.28
CA LEU A 541 28.68 -2.69 -9.08
C LEU A 541 30.15 -2.93 -9.45
N TYR A 542 30.62 -4.18 -9.35
CA TYR A 542 32.01 -4.52 -9.59
C TYR A 542 32.16 -5.78 -10.43
N GLN A 543 33.22 -5.83 -11.23
CA GLN A 543 33.75 -7.03 -11.86
C GLN A 543 35.14 -7.29 -11.31
N VAL A 544 35.38 -8.50 -10.82
CA VAL A 544 36.69 -9.01 -10.40
C VAL A 544 37.18 -10.00 -11.43
N LYS A 545 38.31 -9.69 -12.08
CA LYS A 545 38.90 -10.56 -13.10
C LYS A 545 40.29 -11.00 -12.71
N GLN A 546 40.52 -12.32 -12.71
CA GLN A 546 41.83 -12.91 -12.48
C GLN A 546 42.12 -13.99 -13.53
N GLY A 547 42.92 -13.65 -14.52
CA GLY A 547 43.18 -14.53 -15.67
C GLY A 547 41.91 -14.79 -16.49
N LYS A 548 41.42 -16.03 -16.49
CA LYS A 548 40.16 -16.41 -17.15
C LYS A 548 38.95 -16.41 -16.22
N HIS A 549 39.20 -16.25 -14.92
CA HIS A 549 38.14 -16.21 -13.93
C HIS A 549 37.56 -14.81 -13.84
N VAL A 550 36.24 -14.70 -13.91
CA VAL A 550 35.48 -13.46 -13.81
C VAL A 550 34.35 -13.69 -12.81
N GLU A 551 34.25 -12.81 -11.83
CA GLU A 551 33.14 -12.76 -10.89
C GLU A 551 32.55 -11.36 -10.83
N TYR A 552 31.23 -11.27 -10.57
CA TYR A 552 30.53 -10.01 -10.43
C TYR A 552 30.05 -9.84 -8.98
N CYS A 553 30.13 -8.61 -8.45
CA CYS A 553 29.71 -8.29 -7.10
C CYS A 553 28.73 -7.12 -7.11
N TYR A 554 27.78 -7.17 -6.17
CA TYR A 554 26.68 -6.22 -6.07
C TYR A 554 26.88 -5.21 -4.93
N ASP A 555 27.82 -5.45 -4.03
CA ASP A 555 28.17 -4.63 -2.89
C ASP A 555 29.67 -4.72 -2.54
N GLU A 556 30.13 -3.87 -1.62
CA GLU A 556 31.55 -3.83 -1.19
C GLU A 556 31.92 -4.98 -0.26
N GLU A 557 30.97 -5.55 0.46
CA GLU A 557 31.21 -6.64 1.39
C GLU A 557 31.54 -7.93 0.61
N THR A 558 30.70 -8.25 -0.37
CA THR A 558 30.94 -9.34 -1.33
C THR A 558 32.25 -9.15 -2.09
N LEU A 559 32.60 -7.90 -2.47
CA LEU A 559 33.87 -7.61 -3.11
C LEU A 559 35.05 -7.96 -2.21
N LYS A 560 35.01 -7.60 -0.92
CA LYS A 560 36.06 -7.94 0.06
C LYS A 560 36.21 -9.46 0.22
N GLU A 561 35.09 -10.18 0.37
CA GLU A 561 35.09 -11.64 0.48
C GLU A 561 35.73 -12.32 -0.74
N ILE A 562 35.39 -11.86 -1.95
CA ILE A 562 35.98 -12.40 -3.19
C ILE A 562 37.47 -12.12 -3.24
N LEU A 563 37.93 -10.91 -2.89
CA LEU A 563 39.35 -10.57 -2.90
C LEU A 563 40.16 -11.33 -1.85
N GLU A 564 39.58 -11.68 -0.71
CA GLU A 564 40.21 -12.52 0.33
C GLU A 564 40.33 -13.99 -0.11
N ARG A 565 39.34 -14.50 -0.85
CA ARG A 565 39.28 -15.87 -1.34
C ARG A 565 40.22 -16.12 -2.53
N LEU A 566 40.45 -15.11 -3.37
CA LEU A 566 41.26 -15.25 -4.57
C LEU A 566 42.76 -15.31 -4.25
N PRO A 567 43.55 -16.09 -5.05
CA PRO A 567 45.02 -16.12 -4.91
C PRO A 567 45.61 -14.70 -5.07
N LYS A 568 46.64 -14.39 -4.28
CA LYS A 568 47.32 -13.10 -4.35
C LYS A 568 48.08 -12.84 -5.66
N MET A 569 48.36 -13.88 -6.43
CA MET A 569 49.08 -13.81 -7.71
C MET A 569 48.42 -14.68 -8.79
N PRO A 570 48.18 -14.19 -9.99
CA PRO A 570 48.32 -12.79 -10.40
C PRO A 570 47.32 -11.91 -9.67
N LYS A 571 47.67 -10.61 -9.46
CA LYS A 571 46.77 -9.67 -8.77
C LYS A 571 45.41 -9.59 -9.48
N PRO A 572 44.29 -9.72 -8.75
CA PRO A 572 42.97 -9.52 -9.34
C PRO A 572 42.80 -8.10 -9.89
N ASN A 573 42.20 -7.98 -11.06
CA ASN A 573 41.79 -6.70 -11.61
C ASN A 573 40.37 -6.44 -11.19
N VAL A 574 40.10 -5.33 -10.51
CA VAL A 574 38.78 -4.89 -10.07
C VAL A 574 38.35 -3.73 -10.95
N GLN A 575 37.23 -3.89 -11.65
CA GLN A 575 36.58 -2.83 -12.39
C GLN A 575 35.31 -2.45 -11.66
N ARG A 576 35.15 -1.15 -11.34
CA ARG A 576 33.89 -0.60 -10.84
C ARG A 576 33.07 -0.08 -12.02
N TYR A 577 31.81 -0.49 -12.10
CA TYR A 577 30.87 0.05 -13.07
C TYR A 577 30.17 1.29 -12.50
N LYS A 578 30.29 2.41 -13.17
CA LYS A 578 29.59 3.66 -12.83
C LYS A 578 28.27 3.80 -13.56
N GLY A 579 28.15 3.13 -14.73
CA GLY A 579 26.94 3.14 -15.52
C GLY A 579 26.84 1.93 -16.44
N LEU A 580 25.63 1.61 -16.86
CA LEU A 580 25.29 0.49 -17.74
C LEU A 580 25.97 0.61 -19.12
N GLY A 581 26.28 1.83 -19.55
CA GLY A 581 27.01 2.09 -20.79
C GLY A 581 28.46 1.59 -20.81
N GLU A 582 29.03 1.25 -19.64
CA GLU A 582 30.36 0.64 -19.51
C GLU A 582 30.34 -0.87 -19.73
N MET A 583 29.17 -1.49 -19.71
CA MET A 583 28.97 -2.91 -19.97
C MET A 583 28.76 -3.15 -21.46
N ASN A 584 29.44 -4.18 -22.00
CA ASN A 584 29.10 -4.67 -23.32
C ASN A 584 27.78 -5.48 -23.29
N ALA A 585 27.26 -5.85 -24.46
CA ALA A 585 25.98 -6.53 -24.60
C ALA A 585 25.95 -7.91 -23.90
N GLU A 586 27.07 -8.65 -23.91
CA GLU A 586 27.20 -9.97 -23.30
C GLU A 586 27.21 -9.86 -21.76
N GLN A 587 28.00 -8.92 -21.22
CA GLN A 587 28.03 -8.64 -19.78
C GLN A 587 26.65 -8.22 -19.25
N LEU A 588 25.96 -7.33 -19.97
CA LEU A 588 24.65 -6.85 -19.57
C LEU A 588 23.61 -7.98 -19.61
N TRP A 589 23.70 -8.86 -20.59
CA TRP A 589 22.87 -10.06 -20.66
C TRP A 589 23.12 -10.96 -19.45
N GLU A 590 24.36 -11.44 -19.29
CA GLU A 590 24.72 -12.42 -18.26
C GLU A 590 24.42 -11.99 -16.82
N THR A 591 24.50 -10.68 -16.54
CA THR A 591 24.38 -10.16 -15.17
C THR A 591 23.01 -9.57 -14.83
N THR A 592 22.30 -9.04 -15.83
CA THR A 592 21.15 -8.15 -15.58
C THR A 592 19.89 -8.51 -16.38
N MET A 593 20.03 -9.18 -17.53
CA MET A 593 18.90 -9.42 -18.42
C MET A 593 18.52 -10.91 -18.56
N ASP A 594 19.46 -11.82 -18.33
CA ASP A 594 19.20 -13.27 -18.39
C ASP A 594 18.25 -13.69 -17.26
N PRO A 595 17.06 -14.25 -17.57
CA PRO A 595 16.10 -14.69 -16.56
C PRO A 595 16.64 -15.69 -15.52
N GLU A 596 17.66 -16.48 -15.88
CA GLU A 596 18.23 -17.50 -15.00
C GLU A 596 19.23 -16.92 -13.98
N HIS A 597 19.86 -15.78 -14.29
CA HIS A 597 20.97 -15.24 -13.48
C HIS A 597 20.71 -13.84 -12.92
N ARG A 598 19.77 -13.08 -13.48
CA ARG A 598 19.49 -11.70 -13.08
C ARG A 598 18.79 -11.60 -11.71
N THR A 599 19.03 -10.51 -11.03
CA THR A 599 18.29 -10.11 -9.84
C THR A 599 17.36 -8.94 -10.18
N LEU A 600 16.05 -9.12 -9.94
CA LEU A 600 15.03 -8.08 -10.07
C LEU A 600 14.36 -7.84 -8.72
N LEU A 601 14.29 -6.58 -8.32
CA LEU A 601 13.51 -6.16 -7.16
C LEU A 601 12.10 -5.80 -7.63
N GLN A 602 11.08 -6.50 -7.17
CA GLN A 602 9.68 -6.16 -7.44
C GLN A 602 9.28 -4.94 -6.61
N VAL A 603 8.58 -4.00 -7.23
CA VAL A 603 8.04 -2.83 -6.54
C VAL A 603 6.68 -3.18 -5.98
N GLU A 604 6.56 -3.19 -4.67
CA GLU A 604 5.32 -3.44 -3.95
C GLU A 604 4.78 -2.15 -3.33
N LEU A 605 3.47 -2.07 -3.23
CA LEU A 605 2.76 -0.96 -2.60
C LEU A 605 2.08 -1.47 -1.32
N ASP A 606 2.81 -1.42 -0.21
CA ASP A 606 2.30 -1.87 1.08
C ASP A 606 1.30 -0.91 1.71
N ASP A 607 1.57 0.39 1.59
CA ASP A 607 0.78 1.48 2.17
C ASP A 607 0.72 2.66 1.20
N ALA A 608 -0.46 2.85 0.61
CA ALA A 608 -0.69 3.91 -0.37
C ALA A 608 -0.60 5.32 0.23
N ILE A 609 -0.96 5.48 1.50
CA ILE A 609 -0.91 6.78 2.19
C ILE A 609 0.54 7.15 2.48
N LYS A 610 1.30 6.21 3.02
CA LYS A 610 2.73 6.39 3.30
C LYS A 610 3.52 6.67 2.01
N ALA A 611 3.24 5.91 0.95
CA ALA A 611 3.83 6.14 -0.37
C ALA A 611 3.47 7.54 -0.91
N ASN A 612 2.19 7.95 -0.79
CA ASN A 612 1.75 9.28 -1.18
C ASN A 612 2.52 10.38 -0.44
N GLN A 613 2.64 10.28 0.89
CA GLN A 613 3.39 11.25 1.70
C GLN A 613 4.86 11.29 1.31
N ALA A 614 5.48 10.13 1.02
CA ALA A 614 6.87 10.06 0.58
C ALA A 614 7.08 10.77 -0.77
N PHE A 615 6.22 10.52 -1.76
CA PHE A 615 6.29 11.21 -3.06
C PHE A 615 6.04 12.72 -2.94
N GLU A 616 5.05 13.15 -2.15
CA GLU A 616 4.80 14.56 -1.91
C GLU A 616 5.98 15.25 -1.21
N ARG A 617 6.53 14.63 -0.16
CA ARG A 617 7.66 15.17 0.60
C ARG A 617 8.93 15.27 -0.25
N LEU A 618 9.22 14.24 -1.05
CA LEU A 618 10.47 14.14 -1.81
C LEU A 618 10.39 14.81 -3.19
N MET A 619 9.23 14.72 -3.86
CA MET A 619 9.05 15.13 -5.25
C MET A 619 8.15 16.35 -5.41
N GLY A 620 7.46 16.80 -4.34
CA GLY A 620 6.57 17.95 -4.34
C GLY A 620 7.27 19.30 -4.54
N ASP A 621 6.47 20.39 -4.67
CA ASP A 621 6.99 21.75 -4.91
C ASP A 621 7.70 22.32 -3.70
N GLU A 622 7.24 22.02 -2.49
CA GLU A 622 7.78 22.53 -1.24
C GLU A 622 9.21 22.03 -1.00
N VAL A 623 10.12 22.95 -0.70
CA VAL A 623 11.54 22.65 -0.48
C VAL A 623 11.80 22.19 0.96
N GLU A 624 11.14 22.84 1.93
CA GLU A 624 11.40 22.63 3.35
C GLU A 624 11.13 21.20 3.85
N PRO A 625 10.02 20.52 3.47
CA PRO A 625 9.78 19.13 3.87
C PRO A 625 10.85 18.16 3.36
N ARG A 626 11.36 18.42 2.14
CA ARG A 626 12.45 17.62 1.54
C ARG A 626 13.79 17.89 2.24
N ARG A 627 14.09 19.13 2.57
CA ARG A 627 15.27 19.51 3.32
C ARG A 627 15.29 18.86 4.69
N GLN A 628 14.19 18.96 5.42
CA GLN A 628 14.04 18.32 6.72
C GLN A 628 14.23 16.80 6.64
N PHE A 629 13.66 16.14 5.63
CA PHE A 629 13.88 14.71 5.40
C PHE A 629 15.35 14.37 5.20
N ILE A 630 16.08 15.16 4.41
CA ILE A 630 17.50 14.96 4.16
C ILE A 630 18.31 15.14 5.46
N GLU A 631 18.01 16.18 6.26
CA GLU A 631 18.68 16.45 7.53
C GLU A 631 18.44 15.32 8.55
N GLU A 632 17.20 14.82 8.65
CA GLU A 632 16.81 13.73 9.55
C GLU A 632 17.47 12.38 9.17
N ASN A 633 17.68 12.13 7.87
CA ASN A 633 18.16 10.83 7.37
C ASN A 633 19.63 10.86 6.89
N ALA A 634 20.31 11.98 7.01
CA ALA A 634 21.71 12.11 6.53
C ALA A 634 22.69 11.14 7.20
N VAL A 635 22.41 10.76 8.45
CA VAL A 635 23.24 9.80 9.21
C VAL A 635 23.18 8.37 8.66
N TYR A 636 22.13 8.04 7.91
CA TYR A 636 21.95 6.72 7.28
C TYR A 636 22.40 6.68 5.83
N ALA A 637 22.82 7.82 5.28
CA ALA A 637 23.24 7.90 3.88
C ALA A 637 24.63 7.30 3.70
N ASN A 638 24.75 6.27 2.89
CA ASN A 638 26.03 5.84 2.35
C ASN A 638 26.46 6.83 1.27
N LEU A 639 27.35 7.75 1.63
CA LEU A 639 27.89 8.71 0.70
C LEU A 639 29.10 8.10 -0.01
N ASP A 640 29.01 8.02 -1.33
CA ASP A 640 30.15 7.71 -2.19
C ASP A 640 30.99 8.98 -2.36
N ILE A 641 31.89 9.24 -1.40
CA ILE A 641 32.80 10.41 -1.37
C ILE A 641 34.14 10.03 -1.97
#